data_c46efa9ca88db0e09ad909aea15c2da0
#
_entry.id   c46efa9ca88db0e09ad909aea15c2da0
#
_cell.length_a   1.000
_cell.length_b   1.000
_cell.length_c   1.000
_cell.angle_alpha   90.00
_cell.angle_beta   90.00
_cell.angle_gamma   90.00
#
_symmetry.space_group_name_H-M   'P 1'
#
loop_
_entity.id
_entity.type
_entity.pdbx_description
1 polymer ?
#
loop_
_entity_poly.entity_id
_entity_poly.type
_entity_poly.pdbx_seq_one_letter_code
_entity_poly.pdbx_strand_id
1 'polypeptide(L)'
;MLPESTILKHIAKQPKRAAGFKQLVRELGLRGDERRELDSLLQKMVARGTLLSVGSDRYALPAAAADKNLIAGRLTMHRDGFGFVIPDSKSLTPALKAKLTGDIFIAPHLIGNAMHGDLVLVDISNVRPDGRAEGRIVRPVMRAHPTVVGIFHYGSRGGYVRPIDSKITQEILIPAGMEFPSVSPVSSVVNEVEGAEPQRTRRTQRKGSVDRVLGDEVARPAEWDDLEGLVVDVEITDWPSPTQNPRGRVTEILGREDDFGVDVEITIRKFHLPHHFPAAALEEAQETSAVIPSAELERRRDFRGLPIVTIDGETARDFDDAVYVRMLENGNFELQVHIADVAQYVTPGSALDQEARLRGTSVYFPDRAVPMLPLELSTDICSLRPQVERLVLSCVMEMDHRGELVSYELSEGVIRSVERMTYTGVNAVLEGDAAARSRYAPLVATFELMRDLALILNRKRERRGSIDFDLPEPVIEFDELGLMKSISRSERNIAHRLIEEFMLSANECVAHDLESRHVGSLYRIHEKPDAKRVYDFEVIAATFGYSLGVGALPIHRVQTKTDRRAAYGTGKRVREIEVPKEVHITPRMYQKLTEKIAGKPEERILSYLMLRSLKQARYSEENLGHFALAATSYTHFTSPIRRYPDLIVHRVLKDVLRQGSSQHVSQSLHPRIEEKASPWSKRRVLPDSARAGAPAPHTALGGPIGVEELHEIAEESSRAERRAADAERELMEGKKVKFMQDRVGEDFDGLITSVTKFGFFVELTDLFVEGLVPLNTLTDDRYTYHENTREIIGQRSRKIYSLGQKIRVLVDRIDPVEKKIQFAVLEEEPVRAKGKRKKH
;
A
#
# COMPACT_ATOMS: atom_id res chain seq x y z
N MET A 1 -32.12 1.25 12.81
CA MET A 1 -30.73 1.07 13.20
C MET A 1 -30.26 2.20 14.10
N LEU A 2 -29.67 1.91 15.24
CA LEU A 2 -29.18 2.94 16.16
C LEU A 2 -27.82 3.46 15.63
N PRO A 3 -27.65 4.77 15.35
CA PRO A 3 -26.37 5.28 14.86
C PRO A 3 -25.28 5.18 15.95
N GLU A 4 -24.06 4.75 15.58
CA GLU A 4 -22.90 4.69 16.50
C GLU A 4 -22.64 6.03 17.20
N SER A 5 -22.83 7.14 16.47
CA SER A 5 -22.68 8.49 17.01
C SER A 5 -23.63 8.79 18.19
N THR A 6 -24.81 8.20 18.21
CA THR A 6 -25.75 8.34 19.33
C THR A 6 -25.25 7.63 20.58
N ILE A 7 -24.68 6.42 20.40
CA ILE A 7 -24.10 5.65 21.50
C ILE A 7 -22.89 6.39 22.08
N LEU A 8 -21.99 6.86 21.22
CA LEU A 8 -20.78 7.61 21.63
C LEU A 8 -21.15 8.89 22.38
N LYS A 9 -22.10 9.68 21.86
CA LYS A 9 -22.62 10.90 22.50
C LYS A 9 -23.28 10.59 23.87
N HIS A 10 -23.96 9.46 23.95
CA HIS A 10 -24.59 9.04 25.19
C HIS A 10 -23.55 8.61 26.23
N ILE A 11 -22.57 7.79 25.86
CA ILE A 11 -21.46 7.37 26.75
C ILE A 11 -20.60 8.58 27.16
N ALA A 12 -20.37 9.53 26.27
CA ALA A 12 -19.62 10.77 26.56
C ALA A 12 -20.24 11.61 27.68
N LYS A 13 -21.56 11.58 27.80
CA LYS A 13 -22.33 12.31 28.85
C LYS A 13 -22.32 11.60 30.20
N GLN A 14 -21.97 10.32 30.27
CA GLN A 14 -22.00 9.55 31.51
C GLN A 14 -20.82 9.88 32.44
N PRO A 15 -20.98 9.72 33.78
CA PRO A 15 -19.86 9.82 34.72
C PRO A 15 -18.72 8.87 34.31
N LYS A 16 -17.48 9.36 34.28
CA LYS A 16 -16.29 8.64 33.84
C LYS A 16 -16.35 8.21 32.35
N ARG A 17 -17.25 8.82 31.52
CA ARG A 17 -17.46 8.49 30.12
C ARG A 17 -17.53 6.99 29.85
N ALA A 18 -18.28 6.27 30.71
CA ALA A 18 -18.46 4.83 30.67
C ALA A 18 -19.91 4.48 31.05
N ALA A 19 -20.50 3.52 30.33
CA ALA A 19 -21.86 3.03 30.58
C ALA A 19 -21.91 1.50 30.51
N GLY A 20 -22.77 0.89 31.32
CA GLY A 20 -23.03 -0.56 31.24
C GLY A 20 -24.07 -0.86 30.17
N PHE A 21 -24.03 -2.10 29.61
CA PHE A 21 -24.98 -2.55 28.60
C PHE A 21 -26.44 -2.35 29.05
N LYS A 22 -26.78 -2.81 30.25
CA LYS A 22 -28.14 -2.64 30.84
C LYS A 22 -28.53 -1.18 31.01
N GLN A 23 -27.57 -0.33 31.29
CA GLN A 23 -27.77 1.11 31.41
C GLN A 23 -28.07 1.72 30.05
N LEU A 24 -27.30 1.41 29.00
CA LEU A 24 -27.53 1.85 27.63
C LEU A 24 -28.90 1.40 27.13
N VAL A 25 -29.27 0.13 27.31
CA VAL A 25 -30.58 -0.39 26.93
C VAL A 25 -31.73 0.43 27.58
N ARG A 26 -31.63 0.71 28.89
CA ARG A 26 -32.64 1.46 29.63
C ARG A 26 -32.73 2.91 29.19
N GLU A 27 -31.56 3.58 29.05
CA GLU A 27 -31.52 5.02 28.78
C GLU A 27 -31.79 5.36 27.31
N LEU A 28 -31.53 4.43 26.39
CA LEU A 28 -31.87 4.56 24.97
C LEU A 28 -33.25 3.98 24.64
N GLY A 29 -33.94 3.39 25.63
CA GLY A 29 -35.33 2.92 25.49
C GLY A 29 -35.49 1.66 24.63
N LEU A 30 -34.45 0.88 24.43
CA LEU A 30 -34.40 -0.25 23.48
C LEU A 30 -35.16 -1.48 23.97
N ARG A 31 -35.92 -2.15 23.09
CA ARG A 31 -36.72 -3.34 23.39
C ARG A 31 -36.54 -4.43 22.36
N GLY A 32 -36.73 -5.68 22.77
CA GLY A 32 -36.74 -6.87 21.90
C GLY A 32 -35.45 -6.99 21.07
N ASP A 33 -35.57 -7.01 19.75
CA ASP A 33 -34.46 -7.21 18.82
C ASP A 33 -33.46 -6.07 18.80
N GLU A 34 -33.88 -4.85 19.10
CA GLU A 34 -32.99 -3.68 19.21
C GLU A 34 -31.89 -3.86 20.28
N ARG A 35 -32.13 -4.69 21.29
CA ARG A 35 -31.11 -5.03 22.30
C ARG A 35 -30.02 -5.92 21.72
N ARG A 36 -30.36 -6.84 20.80
CA ARG A 36 -29.40 -7.70 20.10
C ARG A 36 -28.58 -6.87 19.10
N GLU A 37 -29.25 -5.94 18.40
CA GLU A 37 -28.56 -5.00 17.53
C GLU A 37 -27.57 -4.12 18.30
N LEU A 38 -27.96 -3.59 19.47
CA LEU A 38 -27.06 -2.82 20.32
C LEU A 38 -25.85 -3.65 20.76
N ASP A 39 -26.05 -4.91 21.16
CA ASP A 39 -24.93 -5.77 21.59
C ASP A 39 -23.95 -6.02 20.43
N SER A 40 -24.47 -6.39 19.26
CA SER A 40 -23.66 -6.58 18.05
C SER A 40 -22.92 -5.30 17.67
N LEU A 41 -23.58 -4.14 17.75
CA LEU A 41 -22.97 -2.85 17.43
C LEU A 41 -21.89 -2.47 18.44
N LEU A 42 -22.13 -2.66 19.74
CA LEU A 42 -21.12 -2.42 20.79
C LEU A 42 -19.90 -3.32 20.63
N GLN A 43 -20.10 -4.58 20.24
CA GLN A 43 -18.99 -5.50 19.96
C GLN A 43 -18.19 -5.05 18.73
N LYS A 44 -18.86 -4.61 17.65
CA LYS A 44 -18.23 -4.01 16.47
C LYS A 44 -17.45 -2.73 16.84
N MET A 45 -18.04 -1.85 17.66
CA MET A 45 -17.37 -0.62 18.12
C MET A 45 -16.15 -0.92 19.03
N VAL A 46 -16.21 -1.96 19.83
CA VAL A 46 -15.06 -2.43 20.62
C VAL A 46 -13.99 -3.05 19.72
N ALA A 47 -14.38 -3.84 18.73
CA ALA A 47 -13.47 -4.43 17.76
C ALA A 47 -12.75 -3.36 16.91
N ARG A 48 -13.45 -2.26 16.58
CA ARG A 48 -12.86 -1.09 15.88
C ARG A 48 -12.07 -0.15 16.81
N GLY A 49 -12.07 -0.38 18.12
CA GLY A 49 -11.38 0.48 19.08
C GLY A 49 -12.08 1.80 19.39
N THR A 50 -13.27 2.06 18.84
CA THR A 50 -14.08 3.28 19.13
C THR A 50 -14.65 3.26 20.55
N LEU A 51 -14.81 2.08 21.13
CA LEU A 51 -15.15 1.86 22.53
C LEU A 51 -14.18 0.89 23.19
N LEU A 52 -14.01 1.01 24.50
CA LEU A 52 -13.27 0.05 25.31
C LEU A 52 -14.25 -0.74 26.16
N SER A 53 -14.16 -2.07 26.16
CA SER A 53 -14.87 -2.89 27.13
C SER A 53 -14.13 -2.85 28.47
N VAL A 54 -14.77 -2.36 29.52
CA VAL A 54 -14.21 -2.21 30.86
C VAL A 54 -14.91 -3.18 31.80
N GLY A 55 -14.42 -4.41 31.91
CA GLY A 55 -15.08 -5.51 32.62
C GLY A 55 -16.12 -6.23 31.77
N SER A 56 -16.90 -7.12 32.37
CA SER A 56 -17.80 -8.05 31.65
C SER A 56 -19.02 -7.41 30.96
N ASP A 57 -19.38 -6.17 31.29
CA ASP A 57 -20.65 -5.58 30.79
C ASP A 57 -20.62 -4.04 30.75
N ARG A 58 -19.43 -3.43 30.62
CA ARG A 58 -19.27 -1.99 30.68
C ARG A 58 -18.41 -1.47 29.54
N TYR A 59 -18.85 -0.42 28.88
CA TYR A 59 -18.19 0.22 27.73
C TYR A 59 -17.78 1.64 28.07
N ALA A 60 -16.57 2.06 27.67
CA ALA A 60 -16.02 3.39 27.91
C ALA A 60 -15.40 3.96 26.65
N LEU A 61 -15.42 5.29 26.54
CA LEU A 61 -14.65 5.98 25.49
C LEU A 61 -13.14 5.82 25.75
N PRO A 62 -12.31 5.66 24.71
CA PRO A 62 -10.85 5.59 24.86
C PRO A 62 -10.26 6.73 25.70
N ALA A 63 -10.79 7.95 25.55
CA ALA A 63 -10.37 9.11 26.33
C ALA A 63 -10.72 9.05 27.82
N ALA A 64 -11.65 8.18 28.24
CA ALA A 64 -12.00 8.01 29.65
C ALA A 64 -11.04 7.11 30.42
N ALA A 65 -10.22 6.35 29.71
CA ALA A 65 -9.11 5.57 30.28
C ALA A 65 -7.90 6.47 30.66
N ALA A 66 -7.88 7.72 30.20
CA ALA A 66 -6.79 8.68 30.42
C ALA A 66 -6.57 9.07 31.88
N ASP A 67 -7.57 8.88 32.77
CA ASP A 67 -7.42 9.11 34.21
C ASP A 67 -6.44 8.17 34.94
N LYS A 68 -5.90 7.14 34.22
CA LYS A 68 -4.98 6.14 34.77
C LYS A 68 -3.69 5.95 34.00
N ASN A 69 -3.21 6.91 33.23
CA ASN A 69 -2.05 6.73 32.31
C ASN A 69 -2.20 5.55 31.34
N LEU A 70 -3.43 5.15 31.05
CA LEU A 70 -3.73 4.06 30.12
C LEU A 70 -3.77 4.57 28.69
N ILE A 71 -2.99 3.95 27.82
CA ILE A 71 -2.89 4.30 26.39
C ILE A 71 -3.20 3.07 25.55
N ALA A 72 -3.99 3.25 24.48
CA ALA A 72 -4.14 2.25 23.44
C ALA A 72 -2.97 2.34 22.45
N GLY A 73 -2.47 1.21 21.99
CA GLY A 73 -1.41 1.18 20.98
C GLY A 73 -1.19 -0.23 20.43
N ARG A 74 -0.47 -0.32 19.31
CA ARG A 74 -0.16 -1.58 18.64
C ARG A 74 1.14 -2.17 19.18
N LEU A 75 1.08 -3.45 19.59
CA LEU A 75 2.24 -4.18 20.11
C LEU A 75 3.11 -4.71 18.96
N THR A 76 4.38 -4.41 18.98
CA THR A 76 5.41 -5.02 18.14
C THR A 76 6.34 -5.84 19.01
N MET A 77 6.39 -7.16 18.79
CA MET A 77 7.27 -8.07 19.54
C MET A 77 8.66 -8.11 18.92
N HIS A 78 9.66 -8.30 19.78
CA HIS A 78 11.02 -8.65 19.40
C HIS A 78 11.24 -10.15 19.65
N ARG A 79 12.08 -10.79 18.86
CA ARG A 79 12.41 -12.23 18.99
C ARG A 79 12.92 -12.63 20.38
N ASP A 80 13.54 -11.70 21.10
CA ASP A 80 14.03 -11.94 22.47
C ASP A 80 12.91 -11.85 23.52
N GLY A 81 11.65 -11.77 23.09
CA GLY A 81 10.47 -11.84 23.94
C GLY A 81 10.04 -10.52 24.60
N PHE A 82 10.76 -9.39 24.39
CA PHE A 82 10.27 -8.07 24.77
C PHE A 82 9.46 -7.42 23.66
N GLY A 83 8.69 -6.38 23.96
CA GLY A 83 7.90 -5.66 22.94
C GLY A 83 7.99 -4.15 23.03
N PHE A 84 7.53 -3.51 21.96
CA PHE A 84 7.31 -2.07 21.92
C PHE A 84 5.85 -1.82 21.55
N VAL A 85 5.21 -0.86 22.20
CA VAL A 85 3.88 -0.43 21.84
C VAL A 85 3.95 0.93 21.17
N ILE A 86 3.49 0.98 19.92
CA ILE A 86 3.32 2.21 19.14
C ILE A 86 2.00 2.85 19.58
N PRO A 87 2.04 3.98 20.30
CA PRO A 87 0.83 4.57 20.86
C PRO A 87 -0.09 5.11 19.78
N ASP A 88 -1.40 4.90 19.90
CA ASP A 88 -2.38 5.58 19.08
C ASP A 88 -2.44 7.06 19.47
N SER A 89 -2.24 7.93 18.49
CA SER A 89 -2.27 9.38 18.68
C SER A 89 -3.60 9.91 19.23
N LYS A 90 -4.71 9.21 18.96
CA LYS A 90 -6.07 9.51 19.45
C LYS A 90 -6.21 9.16 20.95
N SER A 91 -5.40 8.24 21.47
CA SER A 91 -5.41 7.81 22.88
C SER A 91 -4.50 8.66 23.78
N LEU A 92 -3.61 9.46 23.19
CA LEU A 92 -2.64 10.28 23.93
C LEU A 92 -3.25 11.59 24.41
N THR A 93 -3.11 11.87 25.72
CA THR A 93 -3.39 13.20 26.23
C THR A 93 -2.34 14.20 25.72
N PRO A 94 -2.68 15.50 25.59
CA PRO A 94 -1.71 16.54 25.18
C PRO A 94 -0.42 16.54 26.03
N ALA A 95 -0.55 16.29 27.33
CA ALA A 95 0.58 16.23 28.27
C ALA A 95 1.50 15.04 28.02
N LEU A 96 0.95 13.88 27.67
CA LEU A 96 1.72 12.68 27.32
C LEU A 96 2.32 12.80 25.92
N LYS A 97 1.59 13.37 24.97
CA LYS A 97 2.09 13.63 23.60
C LYS A 97 3.31 14.55 23.61
N ALA A 98 3.37 15.51 24.52
CA ALA A 98 4.52 16.41 24.69
C ALA A 98 5.74 15.74 25.38
N LYS A 99 5.52 14.65 26.13
CA LYS A 99 6.57 13.96 26.90
C LYS A 99 7.12 12.73 26.19
N LEU A 100 6.31 12.04 25.37
CA LEU A 100 6.72 10.82 24.68
C LEU A 100 7.45 11.15 23.39
N THR A 101 8.65 10.58 23.22
CA THR A 101 9.45 10.75 22.00
C THR A 101 9.50 9.51 21.12
N GLY A 102 8.78 8.44 21.48
CA GLY A 102 8.79 7.18 20.73
C GLY A 102 7.89 6.12 21.35
N ASP A 103 8.15 4.87 20.98
CA ASP A 103 7.39 3.71 21.40
C ASP A 103 7.60 3.39 22.88
N ILE A 104 6.60 2.72 23.48
CA ILE A 104 6.61 2.33 24.89
C ILE A 104 7.24 0.94 24.99
N PHE A 105 8.34 0.81 25.70
CA PHE A 105 9.00 -0.48 25.96
C PHE A 105 8.21 -1.34 26.95
N ILE A 106 8.02 -2.62 26.62
CA ILE A 106 7.36 -3.63 27.45
C ILE A 106 8.33 -4.78 27.69
N ALA A 107 8.66 -5.01 28.95
CA ALA A 107 9.51 -6.14 29.33
C ALA A 107 8.79 -7.49 29.12
N PRO A 108 9.50 -8.61 28.88
CA PRO A 108 8.88 -9.91 28.56
C PRO A 108 7.80 -10.36 29.55
N HIS A 109 8.04 -10.21 30.85
CA HIS A 109 7.10 -10.59 31.90
C HIS A 109 5.88 -9.67 32.06
N LEU A 110 5.85 -8.53 31.36
CA LEU A 110 4.77 -7.53 31.40
C LEU A 110 3.88 -7.56 30.15
N ILE A 111 4.13 -8.48 29.21
CA ILE A 111 3.35 -8.64 27.98
C ILE A 111 2.01 -9.32 28.24
N GLY A 112 1.97 -10.23 29.24
CA GLY A 112 0.76 -10.94 29.62
C GLY A 112 0.32 -11.95 28.55
N ASN A 113 -0.92 -11.83 28.10
CA ASN A 113 -1.50 -12.69 27.07
C ASN A 113 -1.58 -12.04 25.68
N ALA A 114 -0.87 -10.93 25.46
CA ALA A 114 -0.82 -10.27 24.16
C ALA A 114 0.16 -10.95 23.20
N MET A 115 -0.14 -10.85 21.92
CA MET A 115 0.69 -11.36 20.83
C MET A 115 1.14 -10.20 19.92
N HIS A 116 2.09 -10.47 19.03
CA HIS A 116 2.53 -9.50 18.04
C HIS A 116 1.34 -8.90 17.27
N GLY A 117 1.37 -7.60 17.00
CA GLY A 117 0.34 -6.92 16.23
C GLY A 117 -0.93 -6.54 17.00
N ASP A 118 -1.20 -7.15 18.17
CA ASP A 118 -2.39 -6.85 18.97
C ASP A 118 -2.53 -5.37 19.28
N LEU A 119 -3.74 -4.83 19.19
CA LEU A 119 -4.08 -3.55 19.79
C LEU A 119 -4.23 -3.78 21.30
N VAL A 120 -3.38 -3.14 22.07
CA VAL A 120 -3.29 -3.35 23.53
C VAL A 120 -3.56 -2.08 24.31
N LEU A 121 -4.08 -2.24 25.51
CA LEU A 121 -4.15 -1.18 26.51
C LEU A 121 -2.93 -1.28 27.41
N VAL A 122 -2.13 -0.20 27.47
CA VAL A 122 -0.87 -0.12 28.20
C VAL A 122 -0.98 0.87 29.35
N ASP A 123 -0.54 0.46 30.52
CA ASP A 123 -0.32 1.33 31.69
C ASP A 123 1.15 1.79 31.68
N ILE A 124 1.37 3.09 31.55
CA ILE A 124 2.72 3.66 31.56
C ILE A 124 3.23 3.72 33.00
N SER A 125 4.23 2.94 33.31
CA SER A 125 4.86 2.89 34.63
C SER A 125 5.91 3.97 34.83
N ASN A 126 6.64 4.34 33.76
CA ASN A 126 7.71 5.34 33.86
C ASN A 126 7.93 6.04 32.52
N VAL A 127 8.12 7.37 32.57
CA VAL A 127 8.58 8.17 31.42
C VAL A 127 9.92 8.79 31.80
N ARG A 128 10.97 8.41 31.11
CA ARG A 128 12.32 8.91 31.33
C ARG A 128 12.45 10.38 30.86
N PRO A 129 13.42 11.14 31.39
CA PRO A 129 13.65 12.53 30.96
C PRO A 129 13.99 12.69 29.47
N ASP A 130 14.43 11.61 28.82
CA ASP A 130 14.69 11.57 27.37
C ASP A 130 13.45 11.24 26.53
N GLY A 131 12.28 11.11 27.18
CA GLY A 131 11.00 10.84 26.53
C GLY A 131 10.74 9.36 26.21
N ARG A 132 11.67 8.45 26.57
CA ARG A 132 11.42 7.00 26.47
C ARG A 132 10.50 6.57 27.59
N ALA A 133 9.51 5.76 27.26
CA ALA A 133 8.55 5.23 28.22
C ALA A 133 8.69 3.73 28.41
N GLU A 134 8.38 3.29 29.64
CA GLU A 134 8.23 1.89 30.00
C GLU A 134 6.81 1.68 30.51
N GLY A 135 6.21 0.54 30.15
CA GLY A 135 4.85 0.22 30.55
C GLY A 135 4.62 -1.27 30.75
N ARG A 136 3.39 -1.60 31.11
CA ARG A 136 2.89 -2.98 31.15
C ARG A 136 1.60 -3.07 30.33
N ILE A 137 1.39 -4.19 29.67
CA ILE A 137 0.12 -4.46 29.00
C ILE A 137 -0.92 -4.84 30.07
N VAL A 138 -2.02 -4.10 30.05
CA VAL A 138 -3.16 -4.40 30.95
C VAL A 138 -4.01 -5.50 30.34
N ARG A 139 -4.31 -5.38 29.03
CA ARG A 139 -5.01 -6.41 28.24
C ARG A 139 -4.94 -6.10 26.76
N PRO A 140 -5.09 -7.10 25.89
CA PRO A 140 -5.43 -6.89 24.50
C PRO A 140 -6.83 -6.29 24.36
N VAL A 141 -6.99 -5.38 23.41
CA VAL A 141 -8.26 -4.76 23.03
C VAL A 141 -8.81 -5.44 21.77
N MET A 142 -7.91 -5.70 20.81
CA MET A 142 -8.22 -6.40 19.57
C MET A 142 -7.05 -7.31 19.21
N ARG A 143 -7.37 -8.53 18.80
CA ARG A 143 -6.39 -9.49 18.31
C ARG A 143 -6.01 -9.21 16.87
N ALA A 144 -4.72 -9.25 16.58
CA ALA A 144 -4.24 -9.04 15.22
C ALA A 144 -4.27 -10.32 14.38
N HIS A 145 -4.02 -11.46 15.02
CA HIS A 145 -3.84 -12.73 14.34
C HIS A 145 -4.82 -13.77 14.88
N PRO A 146 -6.09 -13.79 14.41
CA PRO A 146 -7.03 -14.86 14.76
C PRO A 146 -6.57 -16.20 14.18
N THR A 147 -5.87 -16.18 13.04
CA THR A 147 -5.17 -17.34 12.48
C THR A 147 -3.67 -17.06 12.38
N VAL A 148 -2.86 -18.11 12.37
CA VAL A 148 -1.41 -18.04 12.27
C VAL A 148 -0.91 -19.16 11.37
N VAL A 149 -0.11 -18.79 10.36
CA VAL A 149 0.57 -19.75 9.49
C VAL A 149 1.87 -20.21 10.13
N GLY A 150 2.11 -21.52 10.09
CA GLY A 150 3.34 -22.09 10.63
C GLY A 150 3.62 -23.49 10.12
N ILE A 151 4.76 -24.04 10.53
CA ILE A 151 5.20 -25.39 10.18
C ILE A 151 4.74 -26.32 11.33
N PHE A 152 4.03 -27.36 10.96
CA PHE A 152 3.55 -28.37 11.90
C PHE A 152 4.66 -29.34 12.30
N HIS A 153 4.72 -29.71 13.58
CA HIS A 153 5.66 -30.66 14.14
C HIS A 153 4.98 -31.56 15.16
N TYR A 154 5.42 -32.81 15.22
CA TYR A 154 5.05 -33.72 16.29
C TYR A 154 6.05 -33.66 17.45
N GLY A 155 5.58 -33.41 18.64
CA GLY A 155 6.37 -33.40 19.87
C GLY A 155 5.96 -34.48 20.84
N SER A 156 6.70 -34.65 21.92
CA SER A 156 6.41 -35.64 22.98
C SER A 156 5.07 -35.46 23.68
N ARG A 157 4.43 -34.29 23.53
CA ARG A 157 3.16 -33.92 24.17
C ARG A 157 2.01 -33.69 23.19
N GLY A 158 2.16 -34.09 21.93
CA GLY A 158 1.19 -33.87 20.84
C GLY A 158 1.74 -32.95 19.74
N GLY A 159 0.88 -32.56 18.78
CA GLY A 159 1.24 -31.66 17.70
C GLY A 159 1.47 -30.22 18.18
N TYR A 160 2.37 -29.54 17.53
CA TYR A 160 2.53 -28.09 17.69
C TYR A 160 2.91 -27.44 16.36
N VAL A 161 2.60 -26.16 16.23
CA VAL A 161 2.93 -25.37 15.04
C VAL A 161 3.91 -24.27 15.42
N ARG A 162 5.01 -24.21 14.69
CA ARG A 162 6.00 -23.12 14.77
C ARG A 162 5.61 -22.01 13.78
N PRO A 163 5.23 -20.82 14.26
CA PRO A 163 4.88 -19.71 13.36
C PRO A 163 6.01 -19.36 12.42
N ILE A 164 5.68 -19.08 11.14
CA ILE A 164 6.62 -18.56 10.14
C ILE A 164 6.97 -17.10 10.45
N ASP A 165 6.03 -16.32 11.00
CA ASP A 165 6.36 -14.97 11.45
C ASP A 165 7.24 -15.03 12.71
N SER A 166 8.54 -14.68 12.56
CA SER A 166 9.52 -14.66 13.65
C SER A 166 9.16 -13.73 14.83
N LYS A 167 8.20 -12.81 14.62
CA LYS A 167 7.68 -11.94 15.68
C LYS A 167 6.64 -12.63 16.56
N ILE A 168 6.06 -13.74 16.11
CA ILE A 168 5.23 -14.62 16.92
C ILE A 168 6.15 -15.70 17.50
N THR A 169 6.68 -15.43 18.68
CA THR A 169 7.75 -16.23 19.30
C THR A 169 7.26 -17.50 20.01
N GLN A 170 5.95 -17.67 20.14
CA GLN A 170 5.34 -18.76 20.88
C GLN A 170 4.87 -19.86 19.93
N GLU A 171 5.23 -21.11 20.23
CA GLU A 171 4.69 -22.28 19.54
C GLU A 171 3.21 -22.45 19.87
N ILE A 172 2.41 -22.83 18.89
CA ILE A 172 0.96 -23.03 19.05
C ILE A 172 0.73 -24.51 19.24
N LEU A 173 0.18 -24.90 20.39
CA LEU A 173 -0.12 -26.31 20.71
C LEU A 173 -1.38 -26.73 19.96
N ILE A 174 -1.34 -27.86 19.30
CA ILE A 174 -2.48 -28.47 18.61
C ILE A 174 -2.97 -29.67 19.45
N PRO A 175 -4.14 -29.56 20.08
CA PRO A 175 -4.72 -30.68 20.83
C PRO A 175 -5.07 -31.85 19.90
N ALA A 176 -4.98 -33.06 20.41
CA ALA A 176 -5.35 -34.27 19.67
C ALA A 176 -6.78 -34.18 19.12
N GLY A 177 -6.95 -34.48 17.85
CA GLY A 177 -8.20 -34.34 17.11
C GLY A 177 -8.46 -32.95 16.51
N MET A 178 -7.51 -32.01 16.66
CA MET A 178 -7.55 -30.69 16.04
C MET A 178 -6.47 -30.51 14.96
N GLU A 179 -5.79 -31.58 14.59
CA GLU A 179 -4.71 -31.59 13.60
C GLU A 179 -5.20 -31.48 12.15
N PHE A 180 -6.43 -31.91 11.88
CA PHE A 180 -7.01 -31.90 10.54
C PHE A 180 -8.18 -30.92 10.45
N PRO A 181 -8.32 -30.26 9.29
CA PRO A 181 -9.46 -29.37 9.03
C PRO A 181 -10.77 -30.13 9.23
N SER A 182 -11.68 -29.58 10.03
CA SER A 182 -13.03 -30.16 10.15
C SER A 182 -13.74 -29.94 8.80
N VAL A 183 -14.09 -31.05 8.13
CA VAL A 183 -14.92 -31.02 6.93
C VAL A 183 -16.30 -30.53 7.35
N SER A 184 -16.62 -29.28 7.11
CA SER A 184 -18.01 -28.82 7.12
C SER A 184 -18.71 -29.54 5.96
N PRO A 185 -19.86 -30.22 6.18
CA PRO A 185 -20.63 -30.81 5.09
C PRO A 185 -21.20 -29.65 4.24
N VAL A 186 -20.50 -29.23 3.20
CA VAL A 186 -21.10 -28.49 2.10
C VAL A 186 -21.97 -29.51 1.39
N SER A 187 -23.29 -29.31 1.41
CA SER A 187 -24.27 -30.13 0.71
C SER A 187 -23.89 -30.21 -0.78
N SER A 188 -23.23 -31.30 -1.14
CA SER A 188 -23.08 -31.69 -2.53
C SER A 188 -24.44 -32.17 -3.05
N VAL A 189 -25.17 -31.31 -3.72
CA VAL A 189 -26.23 -31.74 -4.64
C VAL A 189 -25.51 -32.31 -5.85
N VAL A 190 -25.20 -33.60 -5.78
CA VAL A 190 -24.77 -34.37 -6.93
C VAL A 190 -26.07 -34.77 -7.67
N ASN A 191 -26.32 -34.16 -8.81
CA ASN A 191 -27.21 -34.75 -9.81
C ASN A 191 -26.51 -35.96 -10.40
N GLU A 192 -26.93 -37.15 -10.01
CA GLU A 192 -26.62 -38.41 -10.68
C GLU A 192 -27.19 -38.36 -12.11
N VAL A 193 -26.31 -38.36 -13.07
CA VAL A 193 -26.62 -38.79 -14.43
C VAL A 193 -25.94 -40.14 -14.64
N GLU A 194 -26.74 -41.17 -14.71
CA GLU A 194 -26.33 -42.53 -15.03
C GLU A 194 -25.70 -42.66 -16.42
N GLY A 195 -24.61 -43.37 -16.46
CA GLY A 195 -24.27 -44.25 -17.58
C GLY A 195 -23.36 -43.74 -18.67
N ALA A 196 -22.05 -44.05 -18.60
CA ALA A 196 -21.26 -44.57 -19.71
C ALA A 196 -19.87 -45.05 -19.23
N GLU A 197 -19.51 -46.30 -19.65
CA GLU A 197 -18.27 -47.01 -19.36
C GLU A 197 -17.01 -46.34 -19.91
N PRO A 198 -15.80 -46.63 -19.36
CA PRO A 198 -14.58 -45.92 -19.73
C PRO A 198 -13.87 -46.56 -20.91
N GLN A 199 -13.69 -45.79 -21.97
CA GLN A 199 -12.73 -46.13 -23.05
C GLN A 199 -11.35 -45.47 -22.77
N ARG A 200 -10.34 -46.32 -22.66
CA ARG A 200 -8.93 -45.99 -22.69
C ARG A 200 -8.56 -45.42 -24.04
N THR A 201 -8.04 -44.18 -24.14
CA THR A 201 -7.21 -43.78 -25.31
C THR A 201 -6.19 -42.67 -24.93
N ARG A 202 -4.94 -43.06 -25.11
CA ARG A 202 -3.77 -42.35 -25.66
C ARG A 202 -3.52 -40.89 -25.30
N ARG A 203 -2.44 -40.73 -24.55
CA ARG A 203 -1.49 -39.65 -24.42
C ARG A 203 -1.34 -38.83 -25.71
N THR A 204 -1.75 -37.57 -25.67
CA THR A 204 -1.22 -36.52 -26.56
C THR A 204 -0.85 -35.30 -25.71
N GLN A 205 0.43 -34.98 -25.77
CA GLN A 205 0.98 -33.77 -25.20
C GLN A 205 0.32 -32.55 -25.82
N ARG A 206 -0.33 -31.72 -25.06
CA ARG A 206 -0.68 -30.36 -25.45
C ARG A 206 0.11 -29.39 -24.55
N LYS A 207 0.95 -28.60 -25.19
CA LYS A 207 1.51 -27.36 -24.65
C LYS A 207 0.35 -26.46 -24.23
N GLY A 208 0.26 -26.16 -22.95
CA GLY A 208 -0.72 -25.24 -22.39
C GLY A 208 -0.01 -24.33 -21.42
N SER A 209 -0.08 -23.04 -21.69
CA SER A 209 0.33 -21.95 -20.80
C SER A 209 -0.28 -22.14 -19.40
N VAL A 210 0.53 -21.89 -18.38
CA VAL A 210 0.12 -22.00 -16.98
C VAL A 210 -0.71 -20.77 -16.61
N ASP A 211 -2.02 -20.88 -16.84
CA ASP A 211 -3.02 -19.95 -16.35
C ASP A 211 -3.72 -20.61 -15.15
N ARG A 212 -3.22 -20.40 -13.92
CA ARG A 212 -3.93 -20.74 -12.70
C ARG A 212 -4.46 -19.47 -12.05
N VAL A 213 -5.72 -19.26 -12.25
CA VAL A 213 -6.55 -18.28 -11.54
C VAL A 213 -7.05 -18.94 -10.26
N LEU A 214 -7.00 -18.25 -9.12
CA LEU A 214 -7.66 -18.68 -7.88
C LEU A 214 -9.18 -18.77 -8.14
N GLY A 215 -9.67 -19.94 -8.32
CA GLY A 215 -11.08 -20.27 -8.57
C GLY A 215 -11.32 -21.76 -8.73
N ASP A 216 -10.31 -22.51 -9.16
CA ASP A 216 -10.40 -23.96 -9.21
C ASP A 216 -9.79 -24.56 -7.94
N GLU A 217 -10.51 -25.50 -7.34
CA GLU A 217 -10.07 -26.32 -6.23
C GLU A 217 -8.62 -26.74 -6.46
N VAL A 218 -7.74 -26.33 -5.53
CA VAL A 218 -6.45 -27.00 -5.38
C VAL A 218 -6.82 -28.45 -5.16
N ALA A 219 -6.59 -29.28 -6.17
CA ALA A 219 -6.81 -30.71 -6.09
C ALA A 219 -6.14 -31.17 -4.81
N ARG A 220 -6.95 -31.56 -3.81
CA ARG A 220 -6.45 -32.09 -2.54
C ARG A 220 -5.55 -33.26 -2.92
N PRO A 221 -4.25 -33.22 -2.59
CA PRO A 221 -3.44 -34.41 -2.69
C PRO A 221 -4.13 -35.43 -1.77
N ALA A 222 -4.37 -36.60 -2.27
CA ALA A 222 -4.91 -37.70 -1.50
C ALA A 222 -4.14 -37.83 -0.18
N GLU A 223 -4.85 -37.70 0.94
CA GLU A 223 -4.51 -38.10 2.29
C GLU A 223 -3.05 -37.81 2.73
N TRP A 224 -2.84 -36.65 3.38
CA TRP A 224 -1.68 -36.44 4.20
C TRP A 224 -1.80 -37.29 5.47
N ASP A 225 -1.23 -38.48 5.48
CA ASP A 225 -1.18 -39.36 6.68
C ASP A 225 -0.25 -38.78 7.76
N ASP A 226 0.64 -37.84 7.39
CA ASP A 226 1.64 -37.23 8.28
C ASP A 226 1.76 -35.73 7.98
N LEU A 227 1.59 -34.89 9.00
CA LEU A 227 1.69 -33.44 8.91
C LEU A 227 3.10 -32.89 9.21
N GLU A 228 4.05 -33.76 9.59
CA GLU A 228 5.41 -33.34 9.96
C GLU A 228 6.07 -32.51 8.84
N GLY A 229 6.44 -31.27 9.18
CA GLY A 229 7.10 -30.35 8.26
C GLY A 229 6.19 -29.69 7.23
N LEU A 230 4.87 -29.89 7.30
CA LEU A 230 3.92 -29.21 6.42
C LEU A 230 3.60 -27.81 6.96
N VAL A 231 3.39 -26.89 6.04
CA VAL A 231 2.86 -25.55 6.32
C VAL A 231 1.34 -25.65 6.51
N VAL A 232 0.86 -25.12 7.61
CA VAL A 232 -0.56 -25.12 7.96
C VAL A 232 -1.02 -23.73 8.40
N ASP A 233 -2.30 -23.40 8.19
CA ASP A 233 -2.96 -22.29 8.84
C ASP A 233 -3.71 -22.78 10.08
N VAL A 234 -3.59 -22.04 11.18
CA VAL A 234 -4.09 -22.44 12.50
C VAL A 234 -4.94 -21.33 13.09
N GLU A 235 -6.20 -21.62 13.36
CA GLU A 235 -7.06 -20.76 14.17
C GLU A 235 -6.68 -20.84 15.65
N ILE A 236 -6.48 -19.73 16.31
CA ILE A 236 -6.18 -19.69 17.75
C ILE A 236 -7.46 -19.87 18.54
N THR A 237 -7.59 -21.01 19.24
CA THR A 237 -8.72 -21.30 20.11
C THR A 237 -8.52 -20.78 21.52
N ASP A 238 -7.30 -20.88 22.05
CA ASP A 238 -6.92 -20.38 23.36
C ASP A 238 -5.69 -19.47 23.26
N TRP A 239 -5.84 -18.27 23.76
CA TRP A 239 -4.76 -17.28 23.74
C TRP A 239 -3.68 -17.58 24.78
N PRO A 240 -2.43 -17.17 24.56
CA PRO A 240 -1.34 -17.44 25.48
C PRO A 240 -1.59 -16.84 26.86
N SER A 241 -0.98 -17.44 27.86
CA SER A 241 -0.87 -16.88 29.22
C SER A 241 0.60 -16.84 29.64
N PRO A 242 0.94 -16.22 30.76
CA PRO A 242 2.32 -16.21 31.25
C PRO A 242 2.94 -17.59 31.51
N THR A 243 2.08 -18.63 31.64
CA THR A 243 2.48 -20.00 31.95
C THR A 243 2.10 -21.04 30.87
N GLN A 244 1.38 -20.65 29.84
CA GLN A 244 0.88 -21.56 28.81
C GLN A 244 1.01 -20.96 27.43
N ASN A 245 1.50 -21.76 26.49
CA ASN A 245 1.49 -21.43 25.08
C ASN A 245 0.04 -21.38 24.54
N PRO A 246 -0.20 -20.62 23.44
CA PRO A 246 -1.49 -20.62 22.78
C PRO A 246 -1.85 -22.01 22.28
N ARG A 247 -3.15 -22.29 22.17
CA ARG A 247 -3.67 -23.49 21.51
C ARG A 247 -4.41 -23.11 20.26
N GLY A 248 -4.45 -24.03 19.31
CA GLY A 248 -5.13 -23.79 18.04
C GLY A 248 -5.63 -25.07 17.40
N ARG A 249 -6.36 -24.86 16.30
CA ARG A 249 -6.89 -25.89 15.42
C ARG A 249 -6.40 -25.65 14.02
N VAL A 250 -5.91 -26.67 13.34
CA VAL A 250 -5.54 -26.58 11.92
C VAL A 250 -6.80 -26.35 11.10
N THR A 251 -6.82 -25.29 10.33
CA THR A 251 -7.92 -24.92 9.42
C THR A 251 -7.63 -25.28 7.98
N GLU A 252 -6.36 -25.18 7.57
CA GLU A 252 -5.91 -25.48 6.22
C GLU A 252 -4.52 -26.11 6.24
N ILE A 253 -4.26 -26.99 5.26
CA ILE A 253 -2.93 -27.54 4.97
C ILE A 253 -2.49 -26.95 3.65
N LEU A 254 -1.37 -26.20 3.63
CA LEU A 254 -0.91 -25.43 2.48
C LEU A 254 0.09 -26.20 1.61
N GLY A 255 0.79 -27.19 2.16
CA GLY A 255 1.81 -27.96 1.47
C GLY A 255 3.18 -27.87 2.13
N ARG A 256 4.25 -28.21 1.42
CA ARG A 256 5.63 -28.03 1.91
C ARG A 256 6.12 -26.63 1.58
N GLU A 257 6.98 -26.06 2.40
CA GLU A 257 7.51 -24.70 2.21
C GLU A 257 8.18 -24.50 0.84
N ASP A 258 8.76 -25.57 0.29
CA ASP A 258 9.43 -25.55 -1.03
C ASP A 258 8.51 -25.85 -2.22
N ASP A 259 7.26 -26.22 -1.98
CA ASP A 259 6.30 -26.47 -3.05
C ASP A 259 5.96 -25.18 -3.80
N PHE A 260 5.76 -25.28 -5.11
CA PHE A 260 5.44 -24.12 -5.94
C PHE A 260 4.15 -23.41 -5.49
N GLY A 261 4.24 -22.11 -5.25
CA GLY A 261 3.11 -21.26 -4.87
C GLY A 261 2.74 -21.29 -3.39
N VAL A 262 3.35 -22.17 -2.56
CA VAL A 262 3.11 -22.20 -1.10
C VAL A 262 3.61 -20.93 -0.44
N ASP A 263 4.67 -20.33 -0.92
CA ASP A 263 5.16 -19.02 -0.45
C ASP A 263 4.12 -17.90 -0.62
N VAL A 264 3.34 -17.94 -1.72
CA VAL A 264 2.21 -17.02 -1.94
C VAL A 264 1.08 -17.32 -0.97
N GLU A 265 0.71 -18.59 -0.80
CA GLU A 265 -0.32 -19.01 0.16
C GLU A 265 0.03 -18.62 1.60
N ILE A 266 1.28 -18.79 2.01
CA ILE A 266 1.80 -18.31 3.29
C ILE A 266 1.59 -16.81 3.43
N THR A 267 1.95 -16.04 2.40
CA THR A 267 1.84 -14.58 2.42
C THR A 267 0.38 -14.14 2.53
N ILE A 268 -0.52 -14.74 1.77
CA ILE A 268 -1.96 -14.45 1.80
C ILE A 268 -2.51 -14.61 3.23
N ARG A 269 -2.23 -15.75 3.90
CA ARG A 269 -2.73 -16.00 5.28
C ARG A 269 -2.02 -15.12 6.30
N LYS A 270 -0.71 -14.97 6.20
CA LYS A 270 0.09 -14.12 7.11
C LYS A 270 -0.42 -12.69 7.16
N PHE A 271 -0.79 -12.13 6.00
CA PHE A 271 -1.34 -10.78 5.90
C PHE A 271 -2.87 -10.74 6.02
N HIS A 272 -3.52 -11.86 6.31
CA HIS A 272 -4.99 -11.99 6.41
C HIS A 272 -5.69 -11.35 5.20
N LEU A 273 -5.18 -11.64 3.98
CA LEU A 273 -5.82 -11.20 2.76
C LEU A 273 -7.06 -12.06 2.51
N PRO A 274 -8.24 -11.46 2.27
CA PRO A 274 -9.42 -12.23 1.92
C PRO A 274 -9.20 -12.96 0.57
N HIS A 275 -9.14 -14.27 0.57
CA HIS A 275 -8.79 -15.07 -0.61
C HIS A 275 -9.93 -15.97 -1.11
N HIS A 276 -10.97 -16.17 -0.30
CA HIS A 276 -12.21 -16.81 -0.70
C HIS A 276 -13.35 -15.81 -0.76
N PHE A 277 -14.19 -15.89 -1.76
CA PHE A 277 -15.41 -15.11 -1.81
C PHE A 277 -16.52 -15.86 -1.07
N PRO A 278 -17.37 -15.16 -0.29
CA PRO A 278 -18.56 -15.76 0.32
C PRO A 278 -19.53 -16.25 -0.77
N ALA A 279 -20.26 -17.35 -0.49
CA ALA A 279 -21.23 -17.92 -1.44
C ALA A 279 -22.23 -16.87 -1.96
N ALA A 280 -22.74 -16.00 -1.10
CA ALA A 280 -23.66 -14.94 -1.48
C ALA A 280 -23.08 -13.96 -2.51
N ALA A 281 -21.77 -13.66 -2.42
CA ALA A 281 -21.11 -12.79 -3.40
C ALA A 281 -20.88 -13.49 -4.74
N LEU A 282 -20.58 -14.81 -4.71
CA LEU A 282 -20.46 -15.62 -5.92
C LEU A 282 -21.81 -15.83 -6.62
N GLU A 283 -22.87 -16.08 -5.86
CA GLU A 283 -24.23 -16.19 -6.38
C GLU A 283 -24.66 -14.88 -7.04
N GLU A 284 -24.46 -13.73 -6.38
CA GLU A 284 -24.76 -12.40 -6.93
C GLU A 284 -23.95 -12.14 -8.22
N ALA A 285 -22.68 -12.56 -8.27
CA ALA A 285 -21.84 -12.41 -9.46
C ALA A 285 -22.35 -13.26 -10.63
N GLN A 286 -22.76 -14.49 -10.37
CA GLN A 286 -23.31 -15.40 -11.38
C GLN A 286 -24.69 -14.96 -11.90
N GLU A 287 -25.52 -14.35 -11.05
CA GLU A 287 -26.80 -13.78 -11.43
C GLU A 287 -26.66 -12.49 -12.25
N THR A 288 -25.47 -11.84 -12.19
CA THR A 288 -25.23 -10.61 -12.93
C THR A 288 -25.18 -10.88 -14.43
N SER A 289 -26.12 -10.28 -15.16
CA SER A 289 -26.24 -10.48 -16.62
C SER A 289 -25.16 -9.69 -17.37
N ALA A 290 -24.47 -10.37 -18.26
CA ALA A 290 -23.60 -9.72 -19.26
C ALA A 290 -24.39 -9.01 -20.37
N VAL A 291 -25.71 -9.27 -20.51
CA VAL A 291 -26.57 -8.63 -21.51
C VAL A 291 -27.01 -7.26 -20.98
N ILE A 292 -26.65 -6.22 -21.71
CA ILE A 292 -27.03 -4.84 -21.37
C ILE A 292 -28.50 -4.62 -21.80
N PRO A 293 -29.39 -4.22 -20.89
CA PRO A 293 -30.78 -3.89 -21.23
C PRO A 293 -30.88 -2.74 -22.24
N SER A 294 -31.81 -2.83 -23.20
CA SER A 294 -32.02 -1.79 -24.23
C SER A 294 -32.25 -0.39 -23.61
N ALA A 295 -32.99 -0.31 -22.50
CA ALA A 295 -33.23 0.93 -21.79
C ALA A 295 -31.93 1.59 -21.25
N GLU A 296 -30.93 0.79 -20.85
CA GLU A 296 -29.62 1.32 -20.47
C GLU A 296 -28.86 1.84 -21.68
N LEU A 297 -28.93 1.16 -22.84
CA LEU A 297 -28.28 1.62 -24.09
C LEU A 297 -28.87 2.95 -24.56
N GLU A 298 -30.20 3.11 -24.49
CA GLU A 298 -30.91 4.31 -24.94
C GLU A 298 -30.61 5.53 -24.04
N ARG A 299 -30.39 5.31 -22.74
CA ARG A 299 -30.13 6.36 -21.77
C ARG A 299 -28.68 6.88 -21.84
N ARG A 300 -27.76 6.06 -22.29
CA ARG A 300 -26.32 6.34 -22.27
C ARG A 300 -25.85 6.98 -23.56
N ARG A 301 -24.79 7.77 -23.47
CA ARG A 301 -24.10 8.31 -24.64
C ARG A 301 -23.44 7.19 -25.44
N ASP A 302 -23.69 7.17 -26.74
CA ASP A 302 -23.16 6.16 -27.63
C ASP A 302 -21.79 6.55 -28.20
N PHE A 303 -20.76 5.78 -27.83
CA PHE A 303 -19.39 5.91 -28.33
C PHE A 303 -18.94 4.72 -29.17
N ARG A 304 -19.84 3.75 -29.48
CA ARG A 304 -19.49 2.50 -30.14
C ARG A 304 -18.92 2.64 -31.55
N GLY A 305 -19.15 3.78 -32.17
CA GLY A 305 -18.65 4.09 -33.54
C GLY A 305 -17.20 4.64 -33.53
N LEU A 306 -16.57 4.87 -32.41
CA LEU A 306 -15.23 5.43 -32.33
C LEU A 306 -14.17 4.32 -32.21
N PRO A 307 -12.95 4.53 -32.75
CA PRO A 307 -11.87 3.55 -32.67
C PRO A 307 -11.16 3.60 -31.29
N ILE A 308 -11.92 3.33 -30.23
CA ILE A 308 -11.46 3.29 -28.84
C ILE A 308 -10.65 2.02 -28.63
N VAL A 309 -9.54 2.12 -27.89
CA VAL A 309 -8.65 0.98 -27.57
C VAL A 309 -8.38 0.90 -26.08
N THR A 310 -8.12 -0.30 -25.56
CA THR A 310 -7.46 -0.51 -24.27
C THR A 310 -5.97 -0.72 -24.50
N ILE A 311 -5.11 -0.26 -23.55
CA ILE A 311 -3.65 -0.40 -23.63
C ILE A 311 -3.12 -0.84 -22.27
N ASP A 312 -2.76 -2.12 -22.14
CA ASP A 312 -2.44 -2.75 -20.87
C ASP A 312 -1.17 -3.61 -20.95
N GLY A 313 -0.78 -4.20 -19.82
CA GLY A 313 0.26 -5.24 -19.80
C GLY A 313 -0.17 -6.51 -20.52
N GLU A 314 0.79 -7.34 -20.92
CA GLU A 314 0.57 -8.55 -21.71
C GLU A 314 -0.35 -9.55 -21.02
N THR A 315 -0.24 -9.65 -19.68
CA THR A 315 -0.96 -10.63 -18.84
C THR A 315 -2.26 -10.09 -18.25
N ALA A 316 -2.55 -8.80 -18.41
CA ALA A 316 -3.76 -8.18 -17.88
C ALA A 316 -5.03 -8.75 -18.54
N ARG A 317 -6.10 -8.91 -17.73
CA ARG A 317 -7.41 -9.38 -18.16
C ARG A 317 -8.55 -8.50 -17.66
N ASP A 318 -8.27 -7.67 -16.68
CA ASP A 318 -9.16 -6.72 -16.00
C ASP A 318 -8.95 -5.31 -16.56
N PHE A 319 -9.49 -5.09 -17.78
CA PHE A 319 -9.32 -3.82 -18.48
C PHE A 319 -10.26 -2.76 -17.90
N ASP A 320 -9.73 -1.93 -17.01
CA ASP A 320 -10.47 -0.85 -16.36
C ASP A 320 -10.71 0.34 -17.29
N ASP A 321 -9.76 0.66 -18.19
CA ASP A 321 -9.73 1.89 -18.96
C ASP A 321 -9.55 1.67 -20.46
N ALA A 322 -10.22 2.54 -21.23
CA ALA A 322 -10.09 2.62 -22.67
C ALA A 322 -9.97 4.09 -23.09
N VAL A 323 -9.17 4.35 -24.11
CA VAL A 323 -8.80 5.71 -24.50
C VAL A 323 -8.98 5.97 -25.99
N TYR A 324 -9.24 7.25 -26.32
CA TYR A 324 -9.29 7.75 -27.67
C TYR A 324 -8.86 9.21 -27.73
N VAL A 325 -8.13 9.59 -28.77
CA VAL A 325 -7.70 10.98 -29.02
C VAL A 325 -8.00 11.35 -30.47
N ARG A 326 -8.54 12.54 -30.65
CA ARG A 326 -8.67 13.15 -31.98
C ARG A 326 -8.33 14.65 -31.95
N MET A 327 -8.03 15.21 -33.11
CA MET A 327 -7.91 16.65 -33.31
C MET A 327 -9.29 17.25 -33.63
N LEU A 328 -9.63 18.35 -32.97
CA LEU A 328 -10.85 19.13 -33.24
C LEU A 328 -10.59 20.14 -34.37
N GLU A 329 -11.66 20.68 -34.97
CA GLU A 329 -11.57 21.69 -36.04
C GLU A 329 -10.84 22.99 -35.60
N ASN A 330 -10.92 23.34 -34.35
CA ASN A 330 -10.20 24.50 -33.76
C ASN A 330 -8.71 24.21 -33.49
N GLY A 331 -8.23 23.01 -33.81
CA GLY A 331 -6.85 22.58 -33.58
C GLY A 331 -6.57 22.05 -32.19
N ASN A 332 -7.52 22.07 -31.25
CA ASN A 332 -7.35 21.48 -29.92
C ASN A 332 -7.46 19.96 -29.98
N PHE A 333 -6.93 19.27 -28.96
CA PHE A 333 -7.09 17.84 -28.80
C PHE A 333 -8.37 17.52 -28.01
N GLU A 334 -9.12 16.51 -28.47
CA GLU A 334 -10.14 15.88 -27.64
C GLU A 334 -9.58 14.57 -27.11
N LEU A 335 -9.40 14.48 -25.80
CA LEU A 335 -9.03 13.27 -25.07
C LEU A 335 -10.29 12.65 -24.49
N GLN A 336 -10.54 11.39 -24.80
CA GLN A 336 -11.60 10.60 -24.20
C GLN A 336 -11.00 9.49 -23.35
N VAL A 337 -11.42 9.43 -22.09
CA VAL A 337 -11.07 8.37 -21.15
C VAL A 337 -12.38 7.71 -20.69
N HIS A 338 -12.50 6.43 -20.95
CA HIS A 338 -13.68 5.62 -20.67
C HIS A 338 -13.33 4.56 -19.64
N ILE A 339 -13.98 4.59 -18.49
CA ILE A 339 -13.72 3.69 -17.37
C ILE A 339 -14.89 2.73 -17.18
N ALA A 340 -14.61 1.45 -16.97
CA ALA A 340 -15.60 0.42 -16.72
C ALA A 340 -16.60 0.84 -15.62
N ASP A 341 -17.90 0.84 -15.93
CA ASP A 341 -18.94 1.24 -14.98
C ASP A 341 -19.27 0.11 -14.01
N VAL A 342 -18.33 -0.23 -13.15
CA VAL A 342 -18.48 -1.26 -12.09
C VAL A 342 -19.63 -0.92 -11.15
N ALA A 343 -19.90 0.38 -10.92
CA ALA A 343 -20.99 0.84 -10.07
C ALA A 343 -22.40 0.51 -10.61
N GLN A 344 -22.51 0.07 -11.87
CA GLN A 344 -23.75 -0.43 -12.42
C GLN A 344 -24.09 -1.83 -11.91
N TYR A 345 -23.08 -2.63 -11.66
CA TYR A 345 -23.19 -4.05 -11.29
C TYR A 345 -23.04 -4.26 -9.79
N VAL A 346 -22.10 -3.57 -9.15
CA VAL A 346 -21.86 -3.65 -7.71
C VAL A 346 -22.67 -2.56 -7.00
N THR A 347 -23.87 -2.93 -6.54
CA THR A 347 -24.78 -1.97 -5.91
C THR A 347 -24.45 -1.75 -4.42
N PRO A 348 -24.69 -0.54 -3.86
CA PRO A 348 -24.40 -0.28 -2.44
C PRO A 348 -25.11 -1.25 -1.50
N GLY A 349 -24.36 -1.84 -0.57
CA GLY A 349 -24.86 -2.75 0.46
C GLY A 349 -25.11 -4.18 0.00
N SER A 350 -24.88 -4.52 -1.26
CA SER A 350 -24.95 -5.90 -1.77
C SER A 350 -23.85 -6.78 -1.21
N ALA A 351 -23.91 -8.10 -1.41
CA ALA A 351 -22.88 -9.03 -0.98
C ALA A 351 -21.54 -8.75 -1.69
N LEU A 352 -21.58 -8.43 -2.99
CA LEU A 352 -20.43 -7.99 -3.76
C LEU A 352 -19.81 -6.70 -3.20
N ASP A 353 -20.63 -5.72 -2.84
CA ASP A 353 -20.15 -4.46 -2.26
C ASP A 353 -19.48 -4.64 -0.91
N GLN A 354 -20.09 -5.44 -0.04
CA GLN A 354 -19.54 -5.72 1.29
C GLN A 354 -18.17 -6.40 1.19
N GLU A 355 -18.05 -7.36 0.26
CA GLU A 355 -16.79 -8.06 0.03
C GLU A 355 -15.74 -7.16 -0.63
N ALA A 356 -16.12 -6.35 -1.63
CA ALA A 356 -15.23 -5.38 -2.26
C ALA A 356 -14.68 -4.36 -1.25
N ARG A 357 -15.53 -3.87 -0.32
CA ARG A 357 -15.12 -2.97 0.78
C ARG A 357 -14.15 -3.64 1.74
N LEU A 358 -14.39 -4.91 2.10
CA LEU A 358 -13.50 -5.69 2.99
C LEU A 358 -12.11 -5.89 2.37
N ARG A 359 -12.06 -6.19 1.08
CA ARG A 359 -10.81 -6.34 0.31
C ARG A 359 -10.12 -5.01 0.12
N GLY A 360 -10.86 -3.98 -0.26
CA GLY A 360 -10.43 -2.61 -0.48
C GLY A 360 -9.61 -2.42 -1.75
N THR A 361 -8.83 -3.41 -2.15
CA THR A 361 -8.03 -3.44 -3.39
C THR A 361 -7.71 -4.86 -3.82
N SER A 362 -7.48 -5.08 -5.13
CA SER A 362 -6.81 -6.30 -5.60
C SER A 362 -5.36 -6.31 -5.19
N VAL A 363 -4.78 -7.51 -5.01
CA VAL A 363 -3.38 -7.74 -4.67
C VAL A 363 -2.74 -8.57 -5.78
N TYR A 364 -1.59 -8.13 -6.28
CA TYR A 364 -0.95 -8.75 -7.44
C TYR A 364 0.36 -9.43 -7.01
N PHE A 365 0.37 -10.74 -7.04
CA PHE A 365 1.58 -11.54 -6.85
C PHE A 365 2.17 -11.92 -8.21
N PRO A 366 3.45 -12.29 -8.29
CA PRO A 366 4.09 -12.59 -9.56
C PRO A 366 3.45 -13.72 -10.37
N ASP A 367 2.80 -14.68 -9.69
CA ASP A 367 2.18 -15.87 -10.29
C ASP A 367 0.65 -15.83 -10.31
N ARG A 368 0.03 -14.97 -9.50
CA ARG A 368 -1.43 -14.86 -9.38
C ARG A 368 -1.88 -13.53 -8.81
N ALA A 369 -3.17 -13.25 -8.93
CA ALA A 369 -3.81 -12.12 -8.28
C ALA A 369 -4.86 -12.59 -7.25
N VAL A 370 -5.03 -11.81 -6.18
CA VAL A 370 -6.17 -11.89 -5.26
C VAL A 370 -7.10 -10.72 -5.62
N PRO A 371 -8.14 -10.95 -6.45
CA PRO A 371 -8.94 -9.87 -7.00
C PRO A 371 -9.90 -9.27 -5.96
N MET A 372 -10.26 -8.00 -6.14
CA MET A 372 -11.26 -7.31 -5.32
C MET A 372 -12.68 -7.82 -5.60
N LEU A 373 -12.97 -8.15 -6.85
CA LEU A 373 -14.26 -8.65 -7.32
C LEU A 373 -14.10 -10.06 -7.89
N PRO A 374 -15.17 -10.91 -7.88
CA PRO A 374 -15.16 -12.19 -8.55
C PRO A 374 -14.77 -12.08 -10.03
N LEU A 375 -14.22 -13.16 -10.59
CA LEU A 375 -13.66 -13.16 -11.94
C LEU A 375 -14.71 -12.89 -13.02
N GLU A 376 -15.93 -13.35 -12.80
CA GLU A 376 -17.08 -13.11 -13.67
C GLU A 376 -17.29 -11.61 -13.92
N LEU A 377 -17.03 -10.78 -12.90
CA LEU A 377 -17.10 -9.34 -13.02
C LEU A 377 -15.77 -8.75 -13.49
N SER A 378 -14.67 -9.09 -12.81
CA SER A 378 -13.39 -8.40 -13.01
C SER A 378 -12.75 -8.70 -14.38
N THR A 379 -12.89 -9.91 -14.92
CA THR A 379 -12.26 -10.31 -16.18
C THR A 379 -13.23 -10.44 -17.37
N ASP A 380 -14.54 -10.38 -17.10
CA ASP A 380 -15.56 -10.48 -18.16
C ASP A 380 -16.52 -9.29 -18.15
N ILE A 381 -17.56 -9.29 -17.31
CA ILE A 381 -18.69 -8.35 -17.40
C ILE A 381 -18.24 -6.88 -17.34
N CYS A 382 -17.34 -6.53 -16.42
CA CYS A 382 -16.83 -5.17 -16.27
C CYS A 382 -15.64 -4.88 -17.21
N SER A 383 -14.83 -5.89 -17.54
CA SER A 383 -13.63 -5.70 -18.34
C SER A 383 -13.93 -5.17 -19.74
N LEU A 384 -13.24 -4.11 -20.19
CA LEU A 384 -13.45 -3.44 -21.48
C LEU A 384 -12.87 -4.24 -22.66
N ARG A 385 -13.29 -5.50 -22.76
CA ARG A 385 -12.81 -6.45 -23.78
C ARG A 385 -13.09 -5.96 -25.20
N PRO A 386 -12.21 -6.25 -26.16
CA PRO A 386 -12.38 -5.81 -27.54
C PRO A 386 -13.61 -6.44 -28.22
N GLN A 387 -14.25 -5.68 -29.09
CA GLN A 387 -15.41 -6.08 -29.91
C GLN A 387 -16.69 -6.43 -29.12
N VAL A 388 -16.74 -6.08 -27.82
CA VAL A 388 -17.90 -6.30 -26.95
C VAL A 388 -18.43 -4.97 -26.44
N GLU A 389 -19.75 -4.81 -26.38
CA GLU A 389 -20.38 -3.62 -25.80
C GLU A 389 -20.16 -3.61 -24.29
N ARG A 390 -19.67 -2.49 -23.76
CA ARG A 390 -19.41 -2.30 -22.32
C ARG A 390 -19.92 -0.95 -21.85
N LEU A 391 -20.47 -0.97 -20.63
CA LEU A 391 -20.92 0.24 -19.96
C LEU A 391 -19.73 0.95 -19.33
N VAL A 392 -19.67 2.26 -19.49
CA VAL A 392 -18.57 3.09 -19.01
C VAL A 392 -19.07 4.38 -18.35
N LEU A 393 -18.22 4.93 -17.47
CA LEU A 393 -18.22 6.35 -17.15
C LEU A 393 -17.12 7.02 -17.97
N SER A 394 -17.51 8.04 -18.70
CA SER A 394 -16.66 8.70 -19.70
C SER A 394 -16.28 10.10 -19.25
N CYS A 395 -15.00 10.42 -19.37
CA CYS A 395 -14.46 11.76 -19.21
C CYS A 395 -13.93 12.21 -20.58
N VAL A 396 -14.65 13.13 -21.23
CA VAL A 396 -14.28 13.72 -22.52
C VAL A 396 -13.73 15.10 -22.25
N MET A 397 -12.50 15.37 -22.65
CA MET A 397 -11.73 16.58 -22.30
C MET A 397 -11.22 17.25 -23.56
N GLU A 398 -11.47 18.53 -23.72
CA GLU A 398 -10.82 19.38 -24.73
C GLU A 398 -9.57 19.99 -24.13
N MET A 399 -8.43 19.77 -24.76
CA MET A 399 -7.11 20.23 -24.34
C MET A 399 -6.48 21.13 -25.40
N ASP A 400 -5.94 22.27 -25.00
CA ASP A 400 -5.20 23.15 -25.88
C ASP A 400 -3.78 22.65 -26.17
N HIS A 401 -3.04 23.36 -27.01
CA HIS A 401 -1.64 23.05 -27.36
C HIS A 401 -0.63 23.16 -26.20
N ARG A 402 -1.06 23.70 -25.05
CA ARG A 402 -0.26 23.75 -23.82
C ARG A 402 -0.66 22.65 -22.83
N GLY A 403 -1.69 21.87 -23.19
CA GLY A 403 -2.29 20.85 -22.36
C GLY A 403 -3.24 21.40 -21.30
N GLU A 404 -3.68 22.68 -21.43
CA GLU A 404 -4.66 23.24 -20.50
C GLU A 404 -6.05 22.72 -20.87
N LEU A 405 -6.84 22.39 -19.83
CA LEU A 405 -8.21 21.92 -19.99
C LEU A 405 -9.11 23.12 -20.38
N VAL A 406 -9.67 23.07 -21.59
CA VAL A 406 -10.55 24.09 -22.13
C VAL A 406 -12.00 23.83 -21.74
N SER A 407 -12.44 22.59 -21.93
CA SER A 407 -13.78 22.12 -21.56
C SER A 407 -13.75 20.63 -21.27
N TYR A 408 -14.74 20.14 -20.53
CA TYR A 408 -14.91 18.72 -20.29
C TYR A 408 -16.38 18.35 -20.19
N GLU A 409 -16.64 17.08 -20.41
CA GLU A 409 -17.96 16.47 -20.23
C GLU A 409 -17.81 15.11 -19.53
N LEU A 410 -18.59 14.91 -18.46
CA LEU A 410 -18.69 13.65 -17.75
C LEU A 410 -20.05 13.02 -18.06
N SER A 411 -20.06 11.74 -18.47
CA SER A 411 -21.28 11.05 -18.87
C SER A 411 -21.24 9.55 -18.62
N GLU A 412 -22.42 8.96 -18.40
CA GLU A 412 -22.60 7.53 -18.54
C GLU A 412 -22.61 7.18 -20.04
N GLY A 413 -21.81 6.21 -20.46
CA GLY A 413 -21.65 5.86 -21.87
C GLY A 413 -21.68 4.37 -22.14
N VAL A 414 -21.72 4.04 -23.44
CA VAL A 414 -21.49 2.69 -23.96
C VAL A 414 -20.43 2.74 -25.03
N ILE A 415 -19.44 1.85 -24.91
CA ILE A 415 -18.36 1.68 -25.88
C ILE A 415 -18.34 0.28 -26.46
N ARG A 416 -17.62 0.13 -27.56
CA ARG A 416 -17.16 -1.15 -28.10
C ARG A 416 -15.72 -0.93 -28.55
N SER A 417 -14.75 -1.30 -27.71
CA SER A 417 -13.34 -1.14 -28.05
C SER A 417 -12.97 -1.94 -29.28
N VAL A 418 -12.16 -1.36 -30.18
CA VAL A 418 -11.82 -2.01 -31.45
C VAL A 418 -10.70 -3.02 -31.31
N GLU A 419 -9.78 -2.79 -30.36
CA GLU A 419 -8.60 -3.63 -30.17
C GLU A 419 -8.12 -3.55 -28.71
N ARG A 420 -7.59 -4.67 -28.20
CA ARG A 420 -6.80 -4.73 -26.99
C ARG A 420 -5.34 -4.61 -27.36
N MET A 421 -4.72 -3.49 -27.03
CA MET A 421 -3.31 -3.23 -27.26
C MET A 421 -2.48 -3.57 -26.03
N THR A 422 -1.18 -3.82 -26.24
CA THR A 422 -0.21 -3.93 -25.15
C THR A 422 0.73 -2.74 -25.18
N TYR A 423 1.35 -2.43 -24.01
CA TYR A 423 2.36 -1.37 -23.94
C TYR A 423 3.51 -1.61 -24.92
N THR A 424 3.97 -2.87 -25.06
CA THR A 424 5.01 -3.25 -26.03
C THR A 424 4.54 -3.05 -27.46
N GLY A 425 3.29 -3.44 -27.77
CA GLY A 425 2.74 -3.30 -29.12
C GLY A 425 2.59 -1.86 -29.57
N VAL A 426 2.04 -0.99 -28.68
CA VAL A 426 1.93 0.45 -28.99
C VAL A 426 3.30 1.10 -29.10
N ASN A 427 4.24 0.75 -28.23
CA ASN A 427 5.62 1.25 -28.28
C ASN A 427 6.30 0.90 -29.61
N ALA A 428 6.16 -0.36 -30.08
CA ALA A 428 6.70 -0.80 -31.39
C ALA A 428 6.13 0.02 -32.55
N VAL A 429 4.80 0.29 -32.55
CA VAL A 429 4.16 1.14 -33.55
C VAL A 429 4.76 2.55 -33.55
N LEU A 430 4.97 3.14 -32.35
CA LEU A 430 5.49 4.50 -32.19
C LEU A 430 6.98 4.61 -32.51
N GLU A 431 7.77 3.56 -32.29
CA GLU A 431 9.18 3.46 -32.67
C GLU A 431 9.38 3.22 -34.18
N GLY A 432 8.31 2.93 -34.91
CA GLY A 432 8.35 2.79 -36.37
C GLY A 432 8.57 1.36 -36.86
N ASP A 433 8.35 0.32 -36.02
CA ASP A 433 8.41 -1.07 -36.47
C ASP A 433 7.43 -1.33 -37.61
N ALA A 434 7.94 -1.76 -38.76
CA ALA A 434 7.17 -1.91 -39.99
C ALA A 434 6.08 -2.97 -39.88
N ALA A 435 6.32 -4.06 -39.14
CA ALA A 435 5.37 -5.15 -38.96
C ALA A 435 4.21 -4.71 -38.04
N ALA A 436 4.53 -4.06 -36.89
CA ALA A 436 3.53 -3.50 -35.98
C ALA A 436 2.69 -2.42 -36.67
N ARG A 437 3.30 -1.49 -37.40
CA ARG A 437 2.57 -0.44 -38.15
C ARG A 437 1.67 -1.01 -39.25
N SER A 438 2.09 -2.06 -39.93
CA SER A 438 1.26 -2.74 -40.93
C SER A 438 0.08 -3.46 -40.27
N ARG A 439 0.31 -4.12 -39.15
CA ARG A 439 -0.75 -4.85 -38.40
C ARG A 439 -1.82 -3.91 -37.88
N TYR A 440 -1.43 -2.78 -37.32
CA TYR A 440 -2.31 -1.80 -36.70
C TYR A 440 -2.50 -0.54 -37.54
N ALA A 441 -2.39 -0.64 -38.86
CA ALA A 441 -2.43 0.49 -39.78
C ALA A 441 -3.57 1.49 -39.55
N PRO A 442 -4.84 1.06 -39.26
CA PRO A 442 -5.94 2.01 -38.99
C PRO A 442 -5.76 2.83 -37.70
N LEU A 443 -4.94 2.36 -36.74
CA LEU A 443 -4.76 2.99 -35.43
C LEU A 443 -3.47 3.83 -35.34
N VAL A 444 -2.56 3.71 -36.29
CA VAL A 444 -1.25 4.37 -36.23
C VAL A 444 -1.36 5.89 -36.03
N ALA A 445 -2.22 6.55 -36.80
CA ALA A 445 -2.43 7.99 -36.68
C ALA A 445 -2.98 8.39 -35.30
N THR A 446 -3.86 7.57 -34.73
CA THR A 446 -4.42 7.78 -33.37
C THR A 446 -3.33 7.63 -32.32
N PHE A 447 -2.44 6.63 -32.41
CA PHE A 447 -1.33 6.47 -31.48
C PHE A 447 -0.30 7.61 -31.56
N GLU A 448 -0.03 8.13 -32.77
CA GLU A 448 0.82 9.30 -32.94
C GLU A 448 0.22 10.54 -32.27
N LEU A 449 -1.10 10.79 -32.43
CA LEU A 449 -1.80 11.87 -31.73
C LEU A 449 -1.79 11.66 -30.19
N MET A 450 -2.00 10.44 -29.73
CA MET A 450 -1.91 10.10 -28.31
C MET A 450 -0.53 10.40 -27.74
N ARG A 451 0.54 10.01 -28.44
CA ARG A 451 1.91 10.34 -28.05
C ARG A 451 2.13 11.86 -27.97
N ASP A 452 1.71 12.60 -28.98
CA ASP A 452 1.93 14.04 -29.05
C ASP A 452 1.21 14.77 -27.91
N LEU A 453 -0.04 14.39 -27.64
CA LEU A 453 -0.79 14.90 -26.49
C LEU A 453 -0.13 14.52 -25.15
N ALA A 454 0.28 13.27 -24.98
CA ALA A 454 0.95 12.84 -23.75
C ALA A 454 2.23 13.63 -23.47
N LEU A 455 3.03 13.92 -24.50
CA LEU A 455 4.21 14.77 -24.36
C LEU A 455 3.87 16.21 -23.96
N ILE A 456 2.74 16.74 -24.44
CA ILE A 456 2.26 18.08 -24.06
C ILE A 456 1.83 18.07 -22.58
N LEU A 457 1.07 17.06 -22.16
CA LEU A 457 0.60 16.90 -20.76
C LEU A 457 1.77 16.70 -19.79
N ASN A 458 2.75 15.87 -20.16
CA ASN A 458 3.96 15.68 -19.38
C ASN A 458 4.72 17.01 -19.17
N ARG A 459 4.95 17.80 -20.26
CA ARG A 459 5.56 19.12 -20.14
C ARG A 459 4.76 20.09 -19.27
N LYS A 460 3.42 20.02 -19.30
CA LYS A 460 2.56 20.79 -18.41
C LYS A 460 2.79 20.41 -16.96
N ARG A 461 2.82 19.09 -16.67
CA ARG A 461 3.08 18.55 -15.33
C ARG A 461 4.45 18.95 -14.81
N GLU A 462 5.49 18.91 -15.67
CA GLU A 462 6.83 19.39 -15.35
C GLU A 462 6.83 20.91 -15.04
N ARG A 463 6.18 21.74 -15.86
CA ARG A 463 6.05 23.18 -15.60
C ARG A 463 5.35 23.48 -14.27
N ARG A 464 4.37 22.68 -13.88
CA ARG A 464 3.67 22.79 -12.58
C ARG A 464 4.58 22.43 -11.41
N GLY A 465 5.61 21.62 -11.64
CA GLY A 465 6.57 21.21 -10.64
C GLY A 465 6.29 19.84 -10.04
N SER A 466 5.58 18.96 -10.75
CA SER A 466 5.38 17.57 -10.37
C SER A 466 6.72 16.86 -10.23
N ILE A 467 6.84 16.02 -9.20
CA ILE A 467 8.02 15.20 -8.96
C ILE A 467 7.83 13.89 -9.74
N ASP A 468 8.73 13.59 -10.66
CA ASP A 468 8.79 12.30 -11.34
C ASP A 468 10.03 11.55 -10.87
N PHE A 469 9.83 10.39 -10.22
CA PHE A 469 10.90 9.49 -9.81
C PHE A 469 10.94 8.35 -10.82
N ASP A 470 11.89 8.37 -11.73
CA ASP A 470 12.14 7.27 -12.67
C ASP A 470 12.99 6.18 -11.97
N LEU A 471 12.42 5.57 -10.94
CA LEU A 471 13.08 4.49 -10.24
C LEU A 471 12.76 3.17 -10.95
N PRO A 472 13.79 2.38 -11.32
CA PRO A 472 13.57 1.08 -11.93
C PRO A 472 12.95 0.12 -10.93
N GLU A 473 11.90 -0.57 -11.34
CA GLU A 473 11.30 -1.65 -10.57
C GLU A 473 11.86 -3.00 -11.02
N PRO A 474 12.17 -3.89 -10.07
CA PRO A 474 12.61 -5.25 -10.43
C PRO A 474 11.42 -6.07 -10.95
N VAL A 475 11.58 -6.69 -12.09
CA VAL A 475 10.66 -7.69 -12.66
C VAL A 475 11.29 -9.05 -12.50
N ILE A 476 10.56 -9.98 -11.90
CA ILE A 476 11.01 -11.36 -11.76
C ILE A 476 10.44 -12.17 -12.93
N GLU A 477 11.34 -12.83 -13.65
CA GLU A 477 10.99 -13.79 -14.67
C GLU A 477 11.06 -15.21 -14.10
N PHE A 478 10.05 -16.03 -14.41
CA PHE A 478 9.96 -17.41 -13.99
C PHE A 478 10.23 -18.33 -15.17
N ASP A 479 10.76 -19.52 -14.88
CA ASP A 479 10.86 -20.62 -15.84
C ASP A 479 9.52 -21.39 -15.95
N GLU A 480 9.51 -22.44 -16.80
CA GLU A 480 8.32 -23.29 -17.00
C GLU A 480 7.91 -24.07 -15.74
N LEU A 481 8.78 -24.18 -14.77
CA LEU A 481 8.53 -24.85 -13.47
C LEU A 481 8.14 -23.85 -12.38
N GLY A 482 8.05 -22.56 -12.71
CA GLY A 482 7.75 -21.50 -11.75
C GLY A 482 8.91 -21.13 -10.82
N LEU A 483 10.14 -21.61 -11.13
CA LEU A 483 11.33 -21.18 -10.44
C LEU A 483 11.81 -19.85 -11.01
N MET A 484 12.40 -19.04 -10.15
CA MET A 484 12.89 -17.73 -10.56
C MET A 484 14.10 -17.88 -11.47
N LYS A 485 13.95 -17.44 -12.74
CA LYS A 485 14.97 -17.51 -13.77
C LYS A 485 15.90 -16.31 -13.73
N SER A 486 15.33 -15.12 -13.69
CA SER A 486 16.10 -13.87 -13.70
C SER A 486 15.36 -12.75 -12.98
N ILE A 487 16.11 -11.73 -12.58
CA ILE A 487 15.57 -10.45 -12.14
C ILE A 487 16.01 -9.44 -13.19
N SER A 488 15.04 -8.85 -13.89
CA SER A 488 15.28 -7.84 -14.90
C SER A 488 14.78 -6.47 -14.44
N ARG A 489 15.14 -5.44 -15.16
CA ARG A 489 14.67 -4.08 -14.93
C ARG A 489 13.40 -3.83 -15.73
N SER A 490 12.35 -3.33 -15.07
CA SER A 490 11.19 -2.81 -15.78
C SER A 490 11.56 -1.60 -16.63
N GLU A 491 11.22 -1.63 -17.90
CA GLU A 491 11.40 -0.48 -18.80
C GLU A 491 10.09 0.26 -18.95
N ARG A 492 10.05 1.50 -18.47
CA ARG A 492 8.92 2.41 -18.64
C ARG A 492 9.02 3.09 -20.01
N ASN A 493 8.34 2.51 -21.04
CA ASN A 493 8.34 3.04 -22.40
C ASN A 493 7.30 4.17 -22.58
N ILE A 494 7.23 4.75 -23.81
CA ILE A 494 6.33 5.86 -24.11
C ILE A 494 4.85 5.48 -23.98
N ALA A 495 4.47 4.23 -24.20
CA ALA A 495 3.09 3.78 -24.07
C ALA A 495 2.62 3.77 -22.60
N HIS A 496 3.48 3.40 -21.66
CA HIS A 496 3.19 3.52 -20.23
C HIS A 496 2.96 4.98 -19.82
N ARG A 497 3.86 5.88 -20.26
CA ARG A 497 3.75 7.33 -19.97
C ARG A 497 2.49 7.94 -20.55
N LEU A 498 2.07 7.49 -21.74
CA LEU A 498 0.88 7.95 -22.41
C LEU A 498 -0.38 7.66 -21.58
N ILE A 499 -0.56 6.40 -21.17
CA ILE A 499 -1.71 6.00 -20.36
C ILE A 499 -1.69 6.71 -19.00
N GLU A 500 -0.52 6.80 -18.36
CA GLU A 500 -0.39 7.53 -17.09
C GLU A 500 -0.85 8.98 -17.18
N GLU A 501 -0.39 9.76 -18.18
CA GLU A 501 -0.80 11.16 -18.35
C GLU A 501 -2.32 11.29 -18.59
N PHE A 502 -2.92 10.36 -19.34
CA PHE A 502 -4.36 10.36 -19.59
C PHE A 502 -5.17 10.04 -18.33
N MET A 503 -4.73 9.04 -17.55
CA MET A 503 -5.37 8.70 -16.29
C MET A 503 -5.22 9.81 -15.25
N LEU A 504 -4.05 10.45 -15.15
CA LEU A 504 -3.83 11.61 -14.29
C LEU A 504 -4.78 12.75 -14.66
N SER A 505 -4.95 13.04 -15.97
CA SER A 505 -5.85 14.10 -16.45
C SER A 505 -7.31 13.81 -16.11
N ALA A 506 -7.77 12.57 -16.30
CA ALA A 506 -9.14 12.17 -15.96
C ALA A 506 -9.38 12.24 -14.44
N ASN A 507 -8.45 11.76 -13.63
CA ASN A 507 -8.52 11.80 -12.17
C ASN A 507 -8.57 13.24 -11.63
N GLU A 508 -7.74 14.15 -12.18
CA GLU A 508 -7.76 15.57 -11.83
C GLU A 508 -9.07 16.24 -12.26
N CYS A 509 -9.59 15.91 -13.46
CA CYS A 509 -10.85 16.45 -13.98
C CYS A 509 -12.04 16.08 -13.10
N VAL A 510 -12.18 14.80 -12.75
CA VAL A 510 -13.27 14.30 -11.89
C VAL A 510 -13.15 14.89 -10.47
N ALA A 511 -11.94 14.94 -9.91
CA ALA A 511 -11.73 15.57 -8.60
C ALA A 511 -12.16 17.02 -8.58
N HIS A 512 -11.82 17.79 -9.64
CA HIS A 512 -12.19 19.18 -9.80
C HIS A 512 -13.72 19.36 -9.94
N ASP A 513 -14.38 18.52 -10.72
CA ASP A 513 -15.84 18.60 -10.91
C ASP A 513 -16.58 18.40 -9.59
N LEU A 514 -16.25 17.34 -8.84
CA LEU A 514 -16.88 17.04 -7.56
C LEU A 514 -16.60 18.12 -6.49
N GLU A 515 -15.37 18.64 -6.44
CA GLU A 515 -14.99 19.73 -5.54
C GLU A 515 -15.72 21.02 -5.87
N SER A 516 -15.81 21.40 -7.16
CA SER A 516 -16.49 22.62 -7.61
C SER A 516 -18.00 22.60 -7.32
N ARG A 517 -18.60 21.42 -7.29
CA ARG A 517 -20.01 21.20 -6.91
C ARG A 517 -20.24 21.06 -5.41
N HIS A 518 -19.15 21.08 -4.61
CA HIS A 518 -19.21 20.85 -3.15
C HIS A 518 -19.85 19.52 -2.76
N VAL A 519 -19.60 18.48 -3.54
CA VAL A 519 -20.08 17.11 -3.27
C VAL A 519 -19.04 16.36 -2.45
N GLY A 520 -19.47 15.73 -1.36
CA GLY A 520 -18.63 14.87 -0.55
C GLY A 520 -18.13 13.66 -1.37
N SER A 521 -16.84 13.42 -1.39
CA SER A 521 -16.22 12.33 -2.15
C SER A 521 -14.90 11.89 -1.49
N LEU A 522 -14.22 10.91 -2.09
CA LEU A 522 -12.91 10.49 -1.68
C LEU A 522 -11.82 11.14 -2.54
N TYR A 523 -10.81 11.66 -1.88
CA TYR A 523 -9.63 12.23 -2.52
C TYR A 523 -8.41 11.36 -2.27
N ARG A 524 -7.51 11.32 -3.25
CA ARG A 524 -6.16 10.76 -3.07
C ARG A 524 -5.22 11.89 -2.68
N ILE A 525 -4.90 11.99 -1.41
CA ILE A 525 -4.09 13.08 -0.87
C ILE A 525 -2.65 12.65 -0.64
N HIS A 526 -1.75 13.59 -0.85
CA HIS A 526 -0.35 13.47 -0.50
C HIS A 526 0.10 14.73 0.22
N GLU A 527 0.21 14.62 1.54
CA GLU A 527 0.56 15.77 2.38
C GLU A 527 2.03 16.20 2.20
N LYS A 528 2.34 17.42 2.60
CA LYS A 528 3.73 17.91 2.66
C LYS A 528 4.59 17.02 3.55
N PRO A 529 5.87 16.84 3.20
CA PRO A 529 6.80 16.12 4.05
C PRO A 529 7.03 16.83 5.39
N ASP A 530 7.37 16.04 6.41
CA ASP A 530 7.69 16.58 7.73
C ASP A 530 9.02 17.31 7.72
N ALA A 531 9.09 18.44 8.41
CA ALA A 531 10.29 19.28 8.50
C ALA A 531 11.56 18.50 8.91
N LYS A 532 11.41 17.53 9.83
CA LYS A 532 12.52 16.68 10.27
C LYS A 532 13.04 15.80 9.13
N ARG A 533 12.14 15.17 8.38
CA ARG A 533 12.52 14.30 7.24
C ARG A 533 13.20 15.09 6.13
N VAL A 534 12.71 16.29 5.86
CA VAL A 534 13.33 17.22 4.90
C VAL A 534 14.73 17.61 5.34
N TYR A 535 14.90 17.93 6.63
CA TYR A 535 16.20 18.26 7.19
C TYR A 535 17.19 17.07 7.14
N ASP A 536 16.73 15.89 7.55
CA ASP A 536 17.55 14.67 7.49
C ASP A 536 18.01 14.36 6.07
N PHE A 537 17.13 14.60 5.09
CA PHE A 537 17.46 14.46 3.67
C PHE A 537 18.47 15.54 3.22
N GLU A 538 18.24 16.82 3.57
CA GLU A 538 19.11 17.94 3.18
C GLU A 538 20.56 17.74 3.68
N VAL A 539 20.71 17.24 4.92
CA VAL A 539 22.03 16.92 5.48
C VAL A 539 22.74 15.85 4.64
N ILE A 540 22.01 14.84 4.19
CA ILE A 540 22.59 13.77 3.35
C ILE A 540 22.89 14.32 1.94
N ALA A 541 21.96 15.04 1.31
CA ALA A 541 22.15 15.62 -0.02
C ALA A 541 23.38 16.55 -0.07
N ALA A 542 23.62 17.29 1.00
CA ALA A 542 24.79 18.17 1.12
C ALA A 542 26.12 17.38 1.08
N THR A 543 26.18 16.15 1.53
CA THR A 543 27.40 15.31 1.45
C THR A 543 27.76 14.97 -0.01
N PHE A 544 26.75 14.98 -0.91
CA PHE A 544 26.93 14.82 -2.35
C PHE A 544 27.06 16.15 -3.09
N GLY A 545 27.07 17.29 -2.39
CA GLY A 545 27.14 18.62 -2.98
C GLY A 545 25.80 19.12 -3.54
N TYR A 546 24.68 18.54 -3.15
CA TYR A 546 23.33 18.94 -3.56
C TYR A 546 22.52 19.54 -2.40
N SER A 547 21.48 20.27 -2.75
CA SER A 547 20.56 20.89 -1.81
C SER A 547 19.18 21.04 -2.46
N LEU A 548 18.12 20.84 -1.66
CA LEU A 548 16.76 21.22 -2.04
C LEU A 548 16.57 22.75 -2.12
N GLY A 549 17.47 23.52 -1.53
CA GLY A 549 17.36 24.97 -1.49
C GLY A 549 16.36 25.48 -0.42
N VAL A 550 16.16 24.73 0.64
CA VAL A 550 15.26 25.11 1.76
C VAL A 550 15.78 26.31 2.56
N GLY A 551 16.98 26.81 2.25
CA GLY A 551 17.61 27.95 2.95
C GLY A 551 18.21 27.57 4.31
N ALA A 552 18.78 28.55 4.99
CA ALA A 552 19.25 28.37 6.37
C ALA A 552 18.03 28.16 7.28
N LEU A 553 17.87 26.96 7.79
CA LEU A 553 16.76 26.61 8.66
C LEU A 553 16.85 27.40 9.96
N PRO A 554 15.79 28.10 10.38
CA PRO A 554 15.74 28.67 11.72
C PRO A 554 15.76 27.55 12.75
N ILE A 555 16.67 27.68 13.71
CA ILE A 555 17.12 26.59 14.59
C ILE A 555 16.22 26.52 15.84
N HIS A 556 15.51 25.39 16.08
CA HIS A 556 14.98 25.06 17.40
C HIS A 556 15.97 24.18 18.17
N ARG A 557 16.12 24.45 19.48
CA ARG A 557 17.15 23.79 20.32
C ARG A 557 16.71 22.39 20.76
N VAL A 558 17.26 21.36 20.15
CA VAL A 558 17.11 19.96 20.60
C VAL A 558 18.38 19.54 21.33
N GLN A 559 18.24 19.08 22.57
CA GLN A 559 19.36 18.64 23.37
C GLN A 559 19.81 17.23 22.95
N THR A 560 20.97 17.10 22.32
CA THR A 560 21.59 15.81 22.04
C THR A 560 22.68 15.49 23.07
N LYS A 561 22.62 14.26 23.62
CA LYS A 561 23.66 13.76 24.53
C LYS A 561 24.85 13.31 23.72
N THR A 562 26.01 13.96 23.93
CA THR A 562 27.28 13.44 23.45
C THR A 562 27.81 12.35 24.37
N ASP A 563 28.44 11.34 23.77
CA ASP A 563 28.94 10.13 24.39
C ASP A 563 29.97 10.43 25.51
N ARG A 564 29.86 9.71 26.65
CA ARG A 564 30.53 9.96 27.91
C ARG A 564 32.00 9.54 27.97
N ARG A 565 32.68 9.26 26.85
CA ARG A 565 34.04 8.68 26.86
C ARG A 565 35.17 9.60 26.36
N ALA A 566 34.89 10.84 26.04
CA ALA A 566 35.96 11.77 25.67
C ALA A 566 36.04 12.91 26.67
N ALA A 567 37.12 12.89 27.48
CA ALA A 567 37.69 13.97 28.24
C ALA A 567 37.25 14.12 29.72
N TYR A 568 38.16 13.89 30.61
CA TYR A 568 38.32 14.57 31.87
C TYR A 568 38.23 16.08 31.64
N GLY A 569 37.13 16.68 32.11
CA GLY A 569 36.90 18.11 32.02
C GLY A 569 35.44 18.47 32.35
N THR A 570 35.23 19.13 33.44
CA THR A 570 33.97 19.65 33.94
C THR A 570 33.21 20.46 32.89
N GLY A 571 32.02 20.01 32.49
CA GLY A 571 31.08 20.79 31.70
C GLY A 571 30.28 19.95 30.71
N LYS A 572 29.02 19.66 31.05
CA LYS A 572 28.02 19.10 30.11
C LYS A 572 27.82 20.10 28.96
N ARG A 573 28.45 19.89 27.81
CA ARG A 573 28.05 20.60 26.61
C ARG A 573 26.85 19.86 25.99
N VAL A 574 25.68 20.38 26.25
CA VAL A 574 24.45 20.02 25.56
C VAL A 574 24.48 20.75 24.21
N ARG A 575 24.51 20.02 23.14
CA ARG A 575 24.36 20.60 21.80
C ARG A 575 22.87 20.70 21.51
N GLU A 576 22.35 21.91 21.53
CA GLU A 576 20.97 22.20 21.18
C GLU A 576 20.89 22.36 19.66
N ILE A 577 20.08 21.53 18.99
CA ILE A 577 19.74 21.70 17.57
C ILE A 577 18.29 22.20 17.54
N GLU A 578 18.07 23.37 16.98
CA GLU A 578 16.74 23.92 16.80
C GLU A 578 16.23 23.51 15.41
N VAL A 579 15.10 22.82 15.36
CA VAL A 579 14.40 22.48 14.11
C VAL A 579 13.18 23.38 13.96
N PRO A 580 12.95 24.05 12.81
CA PRO A 580 11.78 24.90 12.64
C PRO A 580 10.49 24.09 12.69
N LYS A 581 9.45 24.69 13.23
CA LYS A 581 8.11 24.09 13.22
C LYS A 581 7.55 23.93 11.82
N GLU A 582 7.92 24.81 10.89
CA GLU A 582 7.47 24.77 9.48
C GLU A 582 8.65 25.09 8.56
N VAL A 583 8.85 24.22 7.57
CA VAL A 583 9.81 24.43 6.48
C VAL A 583 9.02 24.82 5.24
N HIS A 584 9.44 25.89 4.57
CA HIS A 584 8.87 26.21 3.27
C HIS A 584 9.41 25.22 2.22
N ILE A 585 8.60 24.21 1.92
CA ILE A 585 8.93 23.18 0.96
C ILE A 585 7.86 23.08 -0.11
N THR A 586 8.28 23.02 -1.38
CA THR A 586 7.41 22.89 -2.55
C THR A 586 7.82 21.67 -3.38
N PRO A 587 6.91 21.05 -4.14
CA PRO A 587 7.23 19.95 -5.05
C PRO A 587 8.34 20.34 -6.05
N ARG A 588 8.32 21.58 -6.54
CA ARG A 588 9.31 22.10 -7.51
C ARG A 588 10.74 22.10 -7.00
N MET A 589 10.95 22.14 -5.67
CA MET A 589 12.29 22.01 -5.09
C MET A 589 12.85 20.61 -5.26
N TYR A 590 12.01 19.59 -5.04
CA TYR A 590 12.34 18.19 -5.32
C TYR A 590 12.58 17.96 -6.81
N GLN A 591 11.66 18.42 -7.68
CA GLN A 591 11.80 18.34 -9.13
C GLN A 591 13.13 18.90 -9.63
N LYS A 592 13.48 20.12 -9.21
CA LYS A 592 14.77 20.71 -9.60
C LYS A 592 15.98 19.87 -9.16
N LEU A 593 15.85 19.14 -8.06
CA LEU A 593 16.91 18.26 -7.60
C LEU A 593 16.95 16.98 -8.45
N THR A 594 15.79 16.37 -8.79
CA THR A 594 15.77 15.22 -9.72
C THR A 594 16.40 15.56 -11.06
N GLU A 595 16.08 16.74 -11.65
CA GLU A 595 16.70 17.24 -12.89
C GLU A 595 18.24 17.38 -12.78
N LYS A 596 18.74 17.84 -11.63
CA LYS A 596 20.19 18.02 -11.41
C LYS A 596 20.96 16.71 -11.25
N ILE A 597 20.33 15.67 -10.72
CA ILE A 597 20.97 14.37 -10.48
C ILE A 597 20.78 13.39 -11.64
N ALA A 598 19.89 13.69 -12.59
CA ALA A 598 19.58 12.83 -13.73
C ALA A 598 20.84 12.43 -14.52
N GLY A 599 20.99 11.14 -14.79
CA GLY A 599 22.14 10.54 -15.47
C GLY A 599 23.44 10.48 -14.66
N LYS A 600 23.43 10.88 -13.38
CA LYS A 600 24.62 10.86 -12.53
C LYS A 600 24.70 9.59 -11.66
N PRO A 601 25.89 9.19 -11.23
CA PRO A 601 26.06 7.99 -10.39
C PRO A 601 25.24 7.98 -9.11
N GLU A 602 25.03 9.15 -8.52
CA GLU A 602 24.30 9.37 -7.27
C GLU A 602 22.77 9.50 -7.46
N GLU A 603 22.26 9.50 -8.68
CA GLU A 603 20.83 9.66 -9.00
C GLU A 603 19.97 8.65 -8.22
N ARG A 604 20.35 7.38 -8.28
CA ARG A 604 19.58 6.30 -7.67
C ARG A 604 19.44 6.47 -6.17
N ILE A 605 20.54 6.74 -5.49
CA ILE A 605 20.53 6.86 -4.02
C ILE A 605 19.80 8.12 -3.56
N LEU A 606 20.02 9.24 -4.25
CA LEU A 606 19.35 10.49 -3.88
C LEU A 606 17.85 10.44 -4.18
N SER A 607 17.42 9.82 -5.29
CA SER A 607 16.00 9.61 -5.62
C SER A 607 15.30 8.74 -4.57
N TYR A 608 15.94 7.64 -4.15
CA TYR A 608 15.43 6.78 -3.07
C TYR A 608 15.29 7.53 -1.74
N LEU A 609 16.29 8.32 -1.37
CA LEU A 609 16.25 9.11 -0.12
C LEU A 609 15.25 10.26 -0.20
N MET A 610 15.08 10.89 -1.37
CA MET A 610 14.01 11.87 -1.62
C MET A 610 12.63 11.24 -1.39
N LEU A 611 12.38 10.07 -1.99
CA LEU A 611 11.12 9.35 -1.81
C LEU A 611 10.86 9.03 -0.33
N ARG A 612 11.87 8.57 0.41
CA ARG A 612 11.75 8.31 1.86
C ARG A 612 11.51 9.56 2.70
N SER A 613 11.91 10.73 2.23
CA SER A 613 11.66 11.99 2.92
C SER A 613 10.21 12.44 2.82
N LEU A 614 9.47 11.97 1.79
CA LEU A 614 8.07 12.27 1.58
C LEU A 614 7.17 11.49 2.54
N LYS A 615 5.94 11.94 2.69
CA LYS A 615 4.87 11.16 3.32
C LYS A 615 4.31 10.16 2.30
N GLN A 616 3.63 9.15 2.78
CA GLN A 616 2.88 8.24 1.93
C GLN A 616 1.53 8.89 1.55
N ALA A 617 1.12 8.73 0.29
CA ALA A 617 -0.21 9.10 -0.15
C ALA A 617 -1.27 8.22 0.52
N ARG A 618 -2.47 8.76 0.75
CA ARG A 618 -3.60 8.06 1.38
C ARG A 618 -4.92 8.58 0.85
N TYR A 619 -5.99 7.87 1.13
CA TYR A 619 -7.33 8.36 0.87
C TYR A 619 -7.83 9.25 2.02
N SER A 620 -8.69 10.21 1.69
CA SER A 620 -9.32 11.12 2.65
C SER A 620 -10.61 11.68 2.06
N GLU A 621 -11.57 11.97 2.90
CA GLU A 621 -12.78 12.72 2.57
C GLU A 621 -12.49 14.23 2.44
N GLU A 622 -11.37 14.68 2.97
CA GLU A 622 -10.92 16.08 2.87
C GLU A 622 -9.89 16.22 1.76
N ASN A 623 -10.06 17.21 0.87
CA ASN A 623 -9.07 17.55 -0.12
C ASN A 623 -7.90 18.34 0.52
N LEU A 624 -6.75 17.70 0.67
CA LEU A 624 -5.49 18.32 1.13
C LEU A 624 -4.48 18.52 -0.02
N GLY A 625 -4.89 18.26 -1.26
CA GLY A 625 -4.03 18.27 -2.45
C GLY A 625 -3.07 17.09 -2.52
N HIS A 626 -2.34 17.01 -3.63
CA HIS A 626 -1.35 15.93 -3.85
C HIS A 626 0.04 16.51 -4.08
N PHE A 627 0.89 16.50 -3.05
CA PHE A 627 2.20 17.17 -3.08
C PHE A 627 3.09 16.70 -4.24
N ALA A 628 3.30 15.38 -4.41
CA ALA A 628 4.20 14.87 -5.45
C ALA A 628 3.73 15.24 -6.86
N LEU A 629 2.42 15.23 -7.13
CA LEU A 629 1.85 15.62 -8.42
C LEU A 629 1.75 17.15 -8.59
N ALA A 630 2.02 17.92 -7.53
CA ALA A 630 1.75 19.37 -7.48
C ALA A 630 0.28 19.70 -7.85
N ALA A 631 -0.66 18.76 -7.58
CA ALA A 631 -2.07 18.92 -7.89
C ALA A 631 -2.83 19.51 -6.69
N THR A 632 -3.74 20.44 -6.96
CA THR A 632 -4.58 21.07 -5.93
C THR A 632 -5.72 20.18 -5.50
N SER A 633 -6.23 19.34 -6.41
CA SER A 633 -7.26 18.34 -6.19
C SER A 633 -6.93 17.10 -6.99
N TYR A 634 -7.06 15.92 -6.38
CA TYR A 634 -6.79 14.66 -7.04
C TYR A 634 -7.59 13.53 -6.41
N THR A 635 -8.20 12.69 -7.23
CA THR A 635 -8.89 11.48 -6.80
C THR A 635 -8.44 10.29 -7.61
N HIS A 636 -8.85 9.11 -7.20
CA HIS A 636 -8.77 7.91 -8.02
C HIS A 636 -10.15 7.61 -8.59
N PHE A 637 -10.24 7.54 -9.91
CA PHE A 637 -11.47 7.29 -10.67
C PHE A 637 -11.27 6.18 -11.70
N THR A 638 -10.05 5.92 -12.12
CA THR A 638 -9.71 5.19 -13.33
C THR A 638 -9.56 3.68 -13.18
N SER A 639 -9.76 3.09 -11.98
CA SER A 639 -9.61 1.64 -11.80
C SER A 639 -10.60 1.04 -10.78
N PRO A 640 -11.92 1.09 -11.04
CA PRO A 640 -12.94 0.60 -10.10
C PRO A 640 -13.04 -0.94 -10.02
N ILE A 641 -12.48 -1.69 -10.96
CA ILE A 641 -12.43 -3.16 -10.89
C ILE A 641 -11.52 -3.60 -9.75
N ARG A 642 -10.43 -2.87 -9.52
CA ARG A 642 -9.38 -3.27 -8.58
C ARG A 642 -9.18 -2.34 -7.39
N ARG A 643 -9.87 -1.19 -7.30
CA ARG A 643 -9.78 -0.27 -6.16
C ARG A 643 -11.17 0.18 -5.69
N TYR A 644 -11.49 -0.09 -4.44
CA TYR A 644 -12.78 0.26 -3.86
C TYR A 644 -13.04 1.78 -3.81
N PRO A 645 -12.06 2.67 -3.51
CA PRO A 645 -12.29 4.12 -3.55
C PRO A 645 -12.75 4.63 -4.92
N ASP A 646 -12.24 4.06 -6.01
CA ASP A 646 -12.67 4.40 -7.38
C ASP A 646 -14.15 4.06 -7.58
N LEU A 647 -14.60 2.90 -7.11
CA LEU A 647 -16.00 2.50 -7.13
C LEU A 647 -16.89 3.49 -6.36
N ILE A 648 -16.43 3.97 -5.20
CA ILE A 648 -17.12 5.00 -4.42
C ILE A 648 -17.22 6.32 -5.21
N VAL A 649 -16.13 6.76 -5.83
CA VAL A 649 -16.11 7.96 -6.68
C VAL A 649 -17.09 7.81 -7.86
N HIS A 650 -17.14 6.62 -8.49
CA HIS A 650 -18.12 6.31 -9.54
C HIS A 650 -19.56 6.45 -9.08
N ARG A 651 -19.90 5.94 -7.88
CA ARG A 651 -21.26 6.06 -7.30
C ARG A 651 -21.64 7.51 -7.07
N VAL A 652 -20.71 8.28 -6.47
CA VAL A 652 -20.92 9.71 -6.23
C VAL A 652 -21.12 10.46 -7.54
N LEU A 653 -20.28 10.20 -8.54
CA LEU A 653 -20.37 10.82 -9.85
C LEU A 653 -21.68 10.48 -10.57
N LYS A 654 -22.11 9.21 -10.55
CA LYS A 654 -23.41 8.78 -11.16
C LYS A 654 -24.58 9.49 -10.52
N ASP A 655 -24.58 9.66 -9.19
CA ASP A 655 -25.61 10.39 -8.49
C ASP A 655 -25.68 11.86 -8.96
N VAL A 656 -24.52 12.52 -9.04
CA VAL A 656 -24.40 13.90 -9.55
C VAL A 656 -24.90 14.02 -11.00
N LEU A 657 -24.52 13.09 -11.88
CA LEU A 657 -24.95 13.10 -13.28
C LEU A 657 -26.46 12.92 -13.43
N ARG A 658 -27.06 12.05 -12.61
CA ARG A 658 -28.50 11.76 -12.63
C ARG A 658 -29.32 12.92 -12.07
N GLN A 659 -28.83 13.61 -11.05
CA GLN A 659 -29.48 14.80 -10.50
C GLN A 659 -29.32 16.01 -11.42
N GLY A 660 -28.20 16.12 -12.15
CA GLY A 660 -27.85 17.22 -13.03
C GLY A 660 -28.37 17.13 -14.46
N SER A 661 -29.10 16.07 -14.84
CA SER A 661 -29.67 15.87 -16.19
C SER A 661 -30.64 16.97 -16.64
N SER A 662 -30.86 18.01 -15.81
CA SER A 662 -31.68 19.18 -16.13
C SER A 662 -30.89 20.43 -16.54
N GLN A 663 -29.56 20.43 -16.51
CA GLN A 663 -28.77 21.62 -16.89
C GLN A 663 -27.51 21.24 -17.65
N HIS A 664 -27.51 21.43 -18.96
CA HIS A 664 -26.30 21.57 -19.74
C HIS A 664 -25.55 22.83 -19.28
N VAL A 665 -24.55 22.66 -18.46
CA VAL A 665 -23.61 23.75 -18.11
C VAL A 665 -22.43 23.69 -19.06
N SER A 666 -22.53 24.36 -20.19
CA SER A 666 -21.35 24.88 -20.90
C SER A 666 -20.72 25.94 -20.02
N GLN A 667 -19.93 25.54 -19.03
CA GLN A 667 -19.06 26.49 -18.37
C GLN A 667 -17.78 26.58 -19.20
N SER A 668 -17.71 27.63 -20.03
CA SER A 668 -16.43 28.13 -20.46
C SER A 668 -15.64 28.52 -19.22
N LEU A 669 -14.75 27.64 -18.80
CA LEU A 669 -13.74 27.95 -17.80
C LEU A 669 -12.75 28.94 -18.40
N HIS A 670 -13.10 30.22 -18.41
CA HIS A 670 -12.18 31.28 -18.19
C HIS A 670 -12.25 31.64 -16.70
N PRO A 671 -11.50 30.98 -15.83
CA PRO A 671 -10.99 31.70 -14.69
C PRO A 671 -9.85 32.53 -15.28
N ARG A 672 -9.94 33.88 -15.29
CA ARG A 672 -8.76 34.62 -14.93
C ARG A 672 -8.21 33.88 -13.72
N ILE A 673 -7.14 33.14 -13.94
CA ILE A 673 -6.25 32.69 -12.87
C ILE A 673 -5.63 33.99 -12.36
N GLU A 674 -6.38 34.73 -11.51
CA GLU A 674 -5.68 35.33 -10.40
C GLU A 674 -4.89 34.17 -9.82
N GLU A 675 -3.58 34.26 -9.80
CA GLU A 675 -2.68 33.37 -9.09
C GLU A 675 -3.24 33.19 -7.68
N LYS A 676 -4.28 32.38 -7.51
CA LYS A 676 -4.62 31.83 -6.22
C LYS A 676 -3.41 30.96 -5.89
N ALA A 677 -2.56 31.57 -5.08
CA ALA A 677 -1.41 30.96 -4.50
C ALA A 677 -1.75 29.48 -4.23
N SER A 678 -1.01 28.60 -4.87
CA SER A 678 -1.01 27.16 -4.59
C SER A 678 -1.30 26.93 -3.11
N PRO A 679 -2.11 25.94 -2.68
CA PRO A 679 -2.29 25.62 -1.26
C PRO A 679 -0.97 25.53 -0.50
N TRP A 680 0.13 25.45 -1.27
CA TRP A 680 1.51 25.40 -0.82
C TRP A 680 2.19 26.76 -0.68
N SER A 681 1.60 27.90 -1.09
CA SER A 681 2.29 29.18 -1.23
C SER A 681 1.77 30.33 -0.39
N LYS A 682 0.96 30.25 0.59
CA LYS A 682 0.72 31.30 1.62
C LYS A 682 -0.48 30.93 2.50
N ARG A 683 -0.27 30.52 3.73
CA ARG A 683 -1.16 30.92 4.82
C ARG A 683 -0.90 32.39 5.11
N ARG A 684 -1.90 33.25 4.89
CA ARG A 684 -1.91 34.57 5.50
C ARG A 684 -1.80 34.39 7.01
N VAL A 685 -0.77 34.93 7.58
CA VAL A 685 -0.71 35.18 9.05
C VAL A 685 -1.83 36.16 9.33
N LEU A 686 -2.93 35.68 9.90
CA LEU A 686 -3.92 36.53 10.52
C LEU A 686 -3.33 37.07 11.82
N PRO A 687 -3.54 38.36 12.15
CA PRO A 687 -3.06 38.93 13.39
C PRO A 687 -3.68 38.22 14.60
N ASP A 688 -2.92 38.19 15.69
CA ASP A 688 -3.14 37.46 16.95
C ASP A 688 -4.37 37.89 17.79
N SER A 689 -5.41 38.49 17.20
CA SER A 689 -6.57 39.01 17.93
C SER A 689 -7.87 38.21 17.77
N ALA A 690 -7.85 37.01 17.16
CA ALA A 690 -9.04 36.14 17.13
C ALA A 690 -8.82 34.88 17.97
N ARG A 691 -8.70 35.02 19.30
CA ARG A 691 -8.89 33.93 20.26
C ARG A 691 -10.41 33.65 20.40
N ALA A 692 -10.71 32.33 20.37
CA ALA A 692 -12.01 31.73 20.72
C ALA A 692 -13.17 32.04 19.77
N GLY A 693 -13.10 31.45 18.57
CA GLY A 693 -14.26 31.02 17.81
C GLY A 693 -14.22 29.50 17.65
N ALA A 694 -15.33 28.83 17.97
CA ALA A 694 -15.54 27.43 17.63
C ALA A 694 -15.17 27.18 16.16
N PRO A 695 -14.70 25.98 15.77
CA PRO A 695 -14.51 25.68 14.36
C PRO A 695 -15.80 26.05 13.63
N ALA A 696 -15.64 26.77 12.50
CA ALA A 696 -16.78 27.10 11.65
C ALA A 696 -17.56 25.80 11.41
N PRO A 697 -18.90 25.81 11.50
CA PRO A 697 -19.66 24.60 11.20
C PRO A 697 -19.28 24.19 9.80
N HIS A 698 -18.80 22.92 9.68
CA HIS A 698 -18.60 22.29 8.40
C HIS A 698 -19.90 22.50 7.62
N THR A 699 -19.87 23.29 6.55
CA THR A 699 -20.95 23.34 5.59
C THR A 699 -21.22 21.91 5.20
N ALA A 700 -22.42 21.40 5.49
CA ALA A 700 -22.78 20.02 5.18
C ALA A 700 -22.53 19.82 3.67
N LEU A 701 -21.52 19.05 3.33
CA LEU A 701 -21.26 18.64 1.96
C LEU A 701 -22.46 17.80 1.54
N GLY A 702 -23.18 18.22 0.49
CA GLY A 702 -24.23 17.42 -0.12
C GLY A 702 -23.61 16.19 -0.78
N GLY A 703 -24.34 15.10 -0.85
CA GLY A 703 -23.88 13.90 -1.55
C GLY A 703 -24.64 12.64 -1.10
N PRO A 704 -24.54 11.54 -1.87
CA PRO A 704 -25.23 10.29 -1.58
C PRO A 704 -24.65 9.54 -0.37
N ILE A 705 -23.41 9.84 0.02
CA ILE A 705 -22.70 9.17 1.09
C ILE A 705 -22.33 10.21 2.17
N GLY A 706 -22.59 9.87 3.42
CA GLY A 706 -22.29 10.76 4.56
C GLY A 706 -20.77 10.93 4.78
N VAL A 707 -20.35 12.10 5.27
CA VAL A 707 -18.93 12.42 5.51
C VAL A 707 -18.28 11.44 6.50
N GLU A 708 -19.01 11.01 7.53
CA GLU A 708 -18.50 10.01 8.50
C GLU A 708 -18.24 8.66 7.83
N GLU A 709 -19.12 8.23 6.93
CA GLU A 709 -18.92 6.99 6.16
C GLU A 709 -17.77 7.11 5.15
N LEU A 710 -17.66 8.24 4.45
CA LEU A 710 -16.50 8.51 3.56
C LEU A 710 -15.19 8.47 4.33
N HIS A 711 -15.15 9.00 5.54
CA HIS A 711 -13.99 8.92 6.43
C HIS A 711 -13.61 7.46 6.76
N GLU A 712 -14.61 6.64 7.14
CA GLU A 712 -14.39 5.22 7.43
C GLU A 712 -13.84 4.48 6.20
N ILE A 713 -14.45 4.67 5.03
CA ILE A 713 -14.01 4.07 3.77
C ILE A 713 -12.59 4.51 3.41
N ALA A 714 -12.26 5.79 3.60
CA ALA A 714 -10.91 6.31 3.35
C ALA A 714 -9.84 5.63 4.23
N GLU A 715 -10.13 5.47 5.54
CA GLU A 715 -9.23 4.79 6.47
C GLU A 715 -9.11 3.29 6.16
N GLU A 716 -10.23 2.61 5.85
CA GLU A 716 -10.27 1.18 5.50
C GLU A 716 -9.48 0.91 4.22
N SER A 717 -9.73 1.68 3.17
CA SER A 717 -9.04 1.56 1.88
C SER A 717 -7.55 1.86 1.99
N SER A 718 -7.16 2.87 2.76
CA SER A 718 -5.73 3.18 2.99
C SER A 718 -5.01 2.08 3.79
N ARG A 719 -5.73 1.38 4.68
CA ARG A 719 -5.19 0.21 5.40
C ARG A 719 -5.06 -1.00 4.50
N ALA A 720 -6.08 -1.26 3.66
CA ALA A 720 -6.07 -2.35 2.70
C ALA A 720 -4.93 -2.20 1.68
N GLU A 721 -4.74 -0.99 1.14
CA GLU A 721 -3.64 -0.68 0.22
C GLU A 721 -2.26 -0.93 0.86
N ARG A 722 -2.05 -0.46 2.09
CA ARG A 722 -0.78 -0.72 2.79
C ARG A 722 -0.54 -2.20 3.05
N ARG A 723 -1.60 -2.93 3.46
CA ARG A 723 -1.54 -4.37 3.69
C ARG A 723 -1.17 -5.12 2.41
N ALA A 724 -1.77 -4.75 1.27
CA ALA A 724 -1.46 -5.30 -0.05
C ALA A 724 0.01 -5.04 -0.42
N ALA A 725 0.44 -3.79 -0.36
CA ALA A 725 1.82 -3.40 -0.69
C ALA A 725 2.87 -4.06 0.23
N ASP A 726 2.56 -4.25 1.52
CA ASP A 726 3.44 -4.94 2.46
C ASP A 726 3.54 -6.44 2.13
N ALA A 727 2.42 -7.08 1.74
CA ALA A 727 2.38 -8.48 1.34
C ALA A 727 3.16 -8.72 0.03
N GLU A 728 2.92 -7.91 -0.99
CA GLU A 728 3.63 -7.97 -2.28
C GLU A 728 5.15 -7.80 -2.07
N ARG A 729 5.54 -6.80 -1.28
CA ARG A 729 6.96 -6.53 -0.97
C ARG A 729 7.61 -7.69 -0.22
N GLU A 730 6.96 -8.23 0.82
CA GLU A 730 7.52 -9.33 1.61
C GLU A 730 7.71 -10.59 0.79
N LEU A 731 6.75 -10.90 -0.11
CA LEU A 731 6.89 -12.03 -1.02
C LEU A 731 8.07 -11.82 -1.99
N MET A 732 8.18 -10.62 -2.58
CA MET A 732 9.28 -10.29 -3.49
C MET A 732 10.64 -10.39 -2.80
N GLU A 733 10.77 -9.89 -1.58
CA GLU A 733 11.98 -10.04 -0.77
C GLU A 733 12.29 -11.51 -0.49
N GLY A 734 11.28 -12.32 -0.14
CA GLY A 734 11.44 -13.77 0.04
C GLY A 734 11.95 -14.48 -1.20
N LYS A 735 11.36 -14.18 -2.36
CA LYS A 735 11.78 -14.75 -3.65
C LYS A 735 13.21 -14.34 -4.02
N LYS A 736 13.59 -13.08 -3.77
CA LYS A 736 14.98 -12.61 -3.97
C LYS A 736 15.97 -13.37 -3.06
N VAL A 737 15.62 -13.58 -1.80
CA VAL A 737 16.45 -14.36 -0.87
C VAL A 737 16.60 -15.81 -1.35
N LYS A 738 15.51 -16.46 -1.78
CA LYS A 738 15.55 -17.82 -2.34
C LYS A 738 16.43 -17.88 -3.60
N PHE A 739 16.31 -16.92 -4.50
CA PHE A 739 17.14 -16.81 -5.70
C PHE A 739 18.64 -16.65 -5.40
N MET A 740 18.97 -15.99 -4.30
CA MET A 740 20.36 -15.78 -3.91
C MET A 740 20.99 -16.99 -3.18
N GLN A 741 20.19 -17.94 -2.69
CA GLN A 741 20.70 -19.12 -1.96
C GLN A 741 21.69 -19.94 -2.79
N ASP A 742 21.39 -20.12 -4.08
CA ASP A 742 22.26 -20.88 -5.00
C ASP A 742 23.50 -20.10 -5.44
N ARG A 743 23.61 -18.82 -5.04
CA ARG A 743 24.70 -17.90 -5.43
C ARG A 743 25.63 -17.53 -4.30
N VAL A 744 25.60 -18.29 -3.20
CA VAL A 744 26.57 -18.12 -2.11
C VAL A 744 27.98 -18.43 -2.64
N GLY A 745 28.90 -17.49 -2.43
CA GLY A 745 30.26 -17.56 -2.97
C GLY A 745 30.46 -16.84 -4.31
N GLU A 746 29.41 -16.34 -4.93
CA GLU A 746 29.51 -15.49 -6.11
C GLU A 746 29.75 -14.02 -5.74
N ASP A 747 30.39 -13.28 -6.63
CA ASP A 747 30.72 -11.87 -6.42
C ASP A 747 29.93 -10.95 -7.37
N PHE A 748 29.54 -9.79 -6.85
CA PHE A 748 28.68 -8.83 -7.54
C PHE A 748 29.13 -7.40 -7.32
N ASP A 749 28.83 -6.55 -8.28
CA ASP A 749 28.93 -5.11 -8.12
C ASP A 749 27.71 -4.57 -7.34
N GLY A 750 27.98 -3.72 -6.37
CA GLY A 750 26.95 -3.16 -5.50
C GLY A 750 27.13 -1.69 -5.20
N LEU A 751 26.09 -1.10 -4.64
CA LEU A 751 26.04 0.28 -4.20
C LEU A 751 25.70 0.34 -2.71
N ILE A 752 26.46 1.08 -1.91
CA ILE A 752 26.16 1.29 -0.49
C ILE A 752 24.91 2.15 -0.35
N THR A 753 23.81 1.56 0.15
CA THR A 753 22.49 2.21 0.31
C THR A 753 22.27 2.79 1.70
N SER A 754 22.95 2.26 2.71
CA SER A 754 22.84 2.75 4.09
C SER A 754 24.09 2.42 4.91
N VAL A 755 24.48 3.31 5.81
CA VAL A 755 25.62 3.11 6.72
C VAL A 755 25.14 3.25 8.16
N THR A 756 25.45 2.25 8.99
CA THR A 756 25.00 2.13 10.38
C THR A 756 26.17 1.79 11.31
N LYS A 757 25.96 1.86 12.61
CA LYS A 757 26.98 1.52 13.62
C LYS A 757 27.41 0.05 13.63
N PHE A 758 26.61 -0.85 13.04
CA PHE A 758 26.91 -2.29 13.00
C PHE A 758 27.36 -2.80 11.63
N GLY A 759 27.40 -1.92 10.62
CA GLY A 759 27.82 -2.23 9.26
C GLY A 759 27.15 -1.35 8.22
N PHE A 760 27.22 -1.73 6.97
CA PHE A 760 26.56 -1.00 5.90
C PHE A 760 25.79 -1.94 4.98
N PHE A 761 24.69 -1.44 4.42
CA PHE A 761 23.86 -2.16 3.47
C PHE A 761 24.35 -1.89 2.05
N VAL A 762 24.38 -2.93 1.25
CA VAL A 762 24.77 -2.90 -0.16
C VAL A 762 23.64 -3.47 -0.99
N GLU A 763 23.24 -2.76 -2.02
CA GLU A 763 22.30 -3.25 -3.02
C GLU A 763 23.10 -3.67 -4.27
N LEU A 764 22.88 -4.90 -4.74
CA LEU A 764 23.48 -5.41 -5.96
C LEU A 764 22.90 -4.68 -7.17
N THR A 765 23.76 -4.15 -8.03
CA THR A 765 23.36 -3.20 -9.09
C THR A 765 22.41 -3.82 -10.12
N ASP A 766 22.66 -5.09 -10.48
CA ASP A 766 21.92 -5.78 -11.55
C ASP A 766 20.73 -6.58 -11.05
N LEU A 767 20.76 -7.01 -9.76
CA LEU A 767 19.76 -7.89 -9.19
C LEU A 767 18.78 -7.18 -8.24
N PHE A 768 19.04 -5.92 -7.88
CA PHE A 768 18.21 -5.17 -6.92
C PHE A 768 17.98 -5.91 -5.59
N VAL A 769 19.01 -6.64 -5.15
CA VAL A 769 19.02 -7.39 -3.90
C VAL A 769 19.85 -6.64 -2.89
N GLU A 770 19.28 -6.36 -1.71
CA GLU A 770 19.99 -5.67 -0.62
C GLU A 770 20.50 -6.68 0.41
N GLY A 771 21.74 -6.49 0.88
CA GLY A 771 22.33 -7.28 1.96
C GLY A 771 23.23 -6.45 2.86
N LEU A 772 23.56 -7.01 4.02
CA LEU A 772 24.38 -6.36 5.04
C LEU A 772 25.85 -6.80 4.93
N VAL A 773 26.76 -5.84 4.94
CA VAL A 773 28.17 -6.08 5.29
C VAL A 773 28.35 -5.72 6.77
N PRO A 774 28.49 -6.69 7.67
CA PRO A 774 28.67 -6.43 9.08
C PRO A 774 30.04 -5.81 9.35
N LEU A 775 30.11 -4.87 10.29
CA LEU A 775 31.36 -4.18 10.65
C LEU A 775 32.47 -5.14 11.15
N ASN A 776 32.07 -6.23 11.80
CA ASN A 776 32.97 -7.23 12.34
C ASN A 776 33.57 -8.17 11.28
N THR A 777 33.08 -8.17 10.05
CA THR A 777 33.65 -8.93 8.91
C THR A 777 34.76 -8.17 8.22
N LEU A 778 34.92 -6.88 8.46
CA LEU A 778 36.02 -6.07 7.98
C LEU A 778 37.24 -6.28 8.85
N THR A 779 38.11 -7.23 8.47
CA THR A 779 39.25 -7.68 9.31
C THR A 779 40.57 -6.98 8.99
N ASP A 780 40.64 -6.21 7.92
CA ASP A 780 41.83 -5.50 7.43
C ASP A 780 42.24 -4.30 8.31
N ASP A 781 41.26 -3.70 9.04
CA ASP A 781 41.47 -2.57 9.95
C ASP A 781 40.45 -2.56 11.07
N ARG A 782 40.64 -1.66 12.04
CA ARG A 782 39.62 -1.33 13.02
C ARG A 782 38.78 -0.18 12.52
N TYR A 783 37.54 -0.45 12.21
CA TYR A 783 36.60 0.52 11.68
C TYR A 783 35.76 1.18 12.76
N THR A 784 35.47 2.46 12.58
CA THR A 784 34.62 3.27 13.49
C THR A 784 33.53 3.97 12.70
N TYR A 785 32.29 3.87 13.17
CA TYR A 785 31.16 4.60 12.60
C TYR A 785 31.15 6.06 13.09
N HIS A 786 31.04 6.98 12.16
CA HIS A 786 30.91 8.42 12.37
C HIS A 786 29.47 8.86 12.12
N GLU A 787 28.73 9.14 13.20
CA GLU A 787 27.29 9.47 13.11
C GLU A 787 27.00 10.75 12.32
N ASN A 788 27.89 11.76 12.43
CA ASN A 788 27.71 13.06 11.76
C ASN A 788 27.84 12.98 10.23
N THR A 789 28.79 12.19 9.73
CA THR A 789 29.05 12.01 8.29
C THR A 789 28.38 10.77 7.73
N ARG A 790 27.86 9.89 8.60
CA ARG A 790 27.30 8.58 8.24
C ARG A 790 28.29 7.74 7.44
N GLU A 791 29.53 7.72 7.89
CA GLU A 791 30.65 7.00 7.30
C GLU A 791 31.25 5.99 8.28
N ILE A 792 31.80 4.92 7.74
CA ILE A 792 32.63 3.97 8.46
C ILE A 792 34.07 4.20 8.00
N ILE A 793 34.96 4.56 8.95
CA ILE A 793 36.35 4.93 8.64
C ILE A 793 37.31 3.99 9.36
N GLY A 794 38.26 3.43 8.62
CA GLY A 794 39.36 2.63 9.14
C GLY A 794 40.38 3.47 9.89
N GLN A 795 40.80 3.02 11.07
CA GLN A 795 41.71 3.79 11.94
C GLN A 795 43.11 3.92 11.37
N ARG A 796 43.63 2.87 10.72
CA ARG A 796 44.98 2.84 10.15
C ARG A 796 44.96 3.10 8.65
N SER A 797 44.13 2.35 7.93
CA SER A 797 44.02 2.40 6.46
C SER A 797 43.44 3.70 5.93
N ARG A 798 42.68 4.42 6.77
CA ARG A 798 41.86 5.57 6.38
C ARG A 798 40.84 5.24 5.27
N LYS A 799 40.59 3.96 5.01
CA LYS A 799 39.56 3.51 4.07
C LYS A 799 38.20 3.95 4.58
N ILE A 800 37.42 4.52 3.69
CA ILE A 800 36.11 5.07 4.02
C ILE A 800 35.04 4.26 3.29
N TYR A 801 33.99 3.87 4.00
CA TYR A 801 32.76 3.35 3.42
C TYR A 801 31.67 4.38 3.64
N SER A 802 31.16 4.93 2.55
CA SER A 802 30.16 6.01 2.56
C SER A 802 28.95 5.66 1.69
N LEU A 803 27.86 6.34 1.95
CA LEU A 803 26.63 6.23 1.19
C LEU A 803 26.88 6.54 -0.30
N GLY A 804 26.32 5.74 -1.22
CA GLY A 804 26.45 5.92 -2.67
C GLY A 804 27.77 5.44 -3.26
N GLN A 805 28.66 4.85 -2.45
CA GLN A 805 29.93 4.28 -2.94
C GLN A 805 29.65 2.97 -3.65
N LYS A 806 30.23 2.81 -4.85
CA LYS A 806 30.29 1.51 -5.55
C LYS A 806 31.30 0.59 -4.87
N ILE A 807 30.92 -0.66 -4.71
CA ILE A 807 31.74 -1.67 -4.03
C ILE A 807 31.49 -3.04 -4.65
N ARG A 808 32.52 -3.87 -4.71
CA ARG A 808 32.39 -5.27 -5.10
C ARG A 808 32.26 -6.14 -3.86
N VAL A 809 31.26 -6.97 -3.82
CA VAL A 809 30.93 -7.81 -2.67
C VAL A 809 30.71 -9.26 -3.07
N LEU A 810 31.07 -10.17 -2.15
CA LEU A 810 30.79 -11.60 -2.24
C LEU A 810 29.54 -11.92 -1.42
N VAL A 811 28.69 -12.80 -1.90
CA VAL A 811 27.59 -13.36 -1.09
C VAL A 811 28.18 -14.34 -0.08
N ASP A 812 28.31 -13.89 1.17
CA ASP A 812 28.97 -14.66 2.24
C ASP A 812 28.03 -15.67 2.88
N ARG A 813 26.85 -15.21 3.28
CA ARG A 813 25.87 -16.04 4.00
C ARG A 813 24.45 -15.56 3.77
N ILE A 814 23.53 -16.52 3.72
CA ILE A 814 22.08 -16.26 3.66
C ILE A 814 21.39 -16.91 4.85
N ASP A 815 20.57 -16.14 5.54
CA ASP A 815 19.65 -16.63 6.56
C ASP A 815 18.24 -16.65 5.94
N PRO A 816 17.73 -17.83 5.56
CA PRO A 816 16.42 -17.92 4.91
C PRO A 816 15.27 -17.62 5.88
N VAL A 817 15.42 -17.90 7.19
CA VAL A 817 14.40 -17.69 8.19
C VAL A 817 14.20 -16.19 8.47
N GLU A 818 15.32 -15.47 8.62
CA GLU A 818 15.27 -14.01 8.82
C GLU A 818 15.22 -13.22 7.51
N LYS A 819 15.22 -13.89 6.36
CA LYS A 819 15.28 -13.29 5.01
C LYS A 819 16.42 -12.28 4.88
N LYS A 820 17.60 -12.62 5.42
CA LYS A 820 18.78 -11.74 5.46
C LYS A 820 19.91 -12.28 4.63
N ILE A 821 20.51 -11.40 3.84
CA ILE A 821 21.69 -11.68 3.05
C ILE A 821 22.86 -10.93 3.69
N GLN A 822 23.94 -11.66 3.92
CA GLN A 822 25.20 -11.10 4.39
C GLN A 822 26.21 -11.10 3.25
N PHE A 823 26.86 -9.96 3.06
CA PHE A 823 27.93 -9.79 2.08
C PHE A 823 29.27 -9.63 2.78
N ALA A 824 30.34 -10.02 2.07
CA ALA A 824 31.72 -9.70 2.41
C ALA A 824 32.31 -8.79 1.34
N VAL A 825 33.16 -7.84 1.73
CA VAL A 825 33.84 -6.94 0.80
C VAL A 825 34.98 -7.70 0.12
N LEU A 826 35.03 -7.63 -1.21
CA LEU A 826 36.18 -8.08 -1.98
C LEU A 826 37.18 -6.93 -2.11
N GLU A 827 38.40 -7.15 -1.66
CA GLU A 827 39.47 -6.18 -1.87
C GLU A 827 39.92 -6.22 -3.35
N GLU A 828 39.89 -5.07 -4.01
CA GLU A 828 40.60 -4.94 -5.28
C GLU A 828 42.12 -5.18 -5.05
N GLU A 829 42.70 -6.22 -5.64
CA GLU A 829 44.17 -6.36 -5.66
C GLU A 829 44.74 -5.09 -6.28
N PRO A 830 45.71 -4.44 -5.62
CA PRO A 830 46.34 -3.27 -6.21
C PRO A 830 47.00 -3.69 -7.54
N VAL A 831 46.52 -3.10 -8.64
CA VAL A 831 47.09 -3.28 -9.96
C VAL A 831 48.60 -2.97 -9.84
N ARG A 832 49.42 -3.99 -9.77
CA ARG A 832 50.86 -3.86 -9.78
C ARG A 832 51.26 -3.13 -11.09
N ALA A 833 51.60 -1.86 -10.94
CA ALA A 833 52.14 -1.05 -12.03
C ALA A 833 53.32 -1.80 -12.63
N LYS A 834 53.18 -2.26 -13.90
CA LYS A 834 54.26 -2.87 -14.67
C LYS A 834 55.45 -1.92 -14.67
N GLY A 835 56.44 -2.21 -13.82
CA GLY A 835 57.67 -1.44 -13.72
C GLY A 835 58.32 -1.34 -15.11
N LYS A 836 58.51 -0.11 -15.55
CA LYS A 836 59.36 0.18 -16.72
C LYS A 836 60.71 -0.41 -16.49
N ARG A 837 61.04 -1.51 -17.14
CA ARG A 837 62.44 -2.01 -17.26
C ARG A 837 63.26 -0.91 -17.97
N LYS A 838 64.10 -0.21 -17.20
CA LYS A 838 65.21 0.56 -17.76
C LYS A 838 66.16 -0.41 -18.49
N LYS A 839 66.25 -0.27 -19.79
CA LYS A 839 67.41 -0.83 -20.55
C LYS A 839 68.60 0.03 -20.23
N HIS A 840 69.64 -0.61 -19.71
CA HIS A 840 71.03 -0.14 -19.83
C HIS A 840 71.64 -0.58 -21.15
#